data_3d88856064de6181ed3232c819a5a6a1
#
_entry.id   3d88856064de6181ed3232c819a5a6a1
#
_cell.length_a   1.000
_cell.length_b   1.000
_cell.length_c   1.000
_cell.angle_alpha   90.00
_cell.angle_beta   90.00
_cell.angle_gamma   90.00
#
_symmetry.space_group_name_H-M   'P 1'
#
loop_
_entity.id
_entity.type
_entity.pdbx_description
1 polymer ?
#
loop_
_entity_poly.entity_id
_entity_poly.type
_entity_poly.pdbx_seq_one_letter_code
_entity_poly.pdbx_strand_id
1 'polypeptide(L)'
;MKSIRSSFQLFSFFMLLSIQILAQDSLLTSRHYQTLTENGAWCWFSDPRSVYIEGKQKQVITGWVSKEGNIVVASMNLETGKTFEKVLHSNFNKDDHANPSFLILPDKRLMIFYSSHSTPGNKIIHITTKNPEDITEWEDAKDITTNTVGKSSFCYTNPVMLSAENNRIYLFWRGGNYKPTFSFTDDFGKTWSNAETLVQSENIDLIRPYMKVASNGIDEIHFAFTDGHPRNEPLNSIYYMKYKKGKFYKADGTQIGDANHLPIKHELPDIVYNAKQNYSTTGNGVRAWIWDVAFESNGNPVLAYTLLPEETLHKYFYARFNGKSWDNYFISNAGKSFPRLKLTKEERDPEPHYSGGIYLDHQNPAIVYLSKPVKDIFEIFKYTTNDFGKTWSGIQLTHNSLKDNVRPYVVRFAPENISPRVLWIHGDYEHYTNFSTGIKTDKQNLKPSNQFTEAAVLNAMECVADWQLQEPLHYDLTDWTNGALFAGMVEWAKISGNEKYFNWLIDIGNKARWRLGNRTYHADDHCVGQLYIELFRKYGDNKMINPLKNHFDWLIGNPSKISLKFQSDSITRCTDRWSWCDAIFMGPTVWTKLASITGKKKYLDFMESEFRFTTEYLYDKDEHLYFRDDTFFEQKEANGKKVFWGRGNGWVVAGLAIILKELPKNYPSRSYFENIYKQMCEKLLTLQDGKGYWHASLLDPDSYPTPETSASSFYIYAMAWGINNGYLDSGKYLPAVKKGWQAIADCVHPDGKLGWVQPIGASPKKVTYDMTEVYGVGAFLLAGTEVIKLVK
;
A
#
# COMPACT_ATOMS: atom_id res chain seq x y z
N MET A 1 50.62 10.46 8.55
CA MET A 1 49.49 11.36 8.21
C MET A 1 48.73 11.06 6.90
N LYS A 2 49.32 10.39 5.89
CA LYS A 2 48.60 10.01 4.65
C LYS A 2 47.65 8.81 4.80
N SER A 3 47.86 7.90 5.74
CA SER A 3 47.04 6.69 5.94
C SER A 3 45.70 6.96 6.68
N ILE A 4 45.66 7.98 7.53
CA ILE A 4 44.47 8.33 8.30
C ILE A 4 43.41 9.07 7.44
N ARG A 5 43.85 9.84 6.42
CA ARG A 5 42.93 10.52 5.49
C ARG A 5 42.21 9.55 4.54
N SER A 6 42.87 8.46 4.12
CA SER A 6 42.21 7.47 3.25
C SER A 6 41.15 6.65 3.99
N SER A 7 41.39 6.32 5.26
CA SER A 7 40.43 5.58 6.09
C SER A 7 39.15 6.42 6.42
N PHE A 8 39.33 7.72 6.61
CA PHE A 8 38.21 8.62 6.87
C PHE A 8 37.34 8.85 5.62
N GLN A 9 37.94 8.93 4.43
CA GLN A 9 37.21 9.04 3.18
C GLN A 9 36.48 7.74 2.82
N LEU A 10 37.06 6.58 3.10
CA LEU A 10 36.41 5.28 2.89
C LEU A 10 35.21 5.10 3.86
N PHE A 11 35.39 5.49 5.13
CA PHE A 11 34.33 5.41 6.14
C PHE A 11 33.17 6.36 5.84
N SER A 12 33.46 7.58 5.38
CA SER A 12 32.41 8.52 4.93
C SER A 12 31.70 8.05 3.67
N PHE A 13 32.40 7.37 2.75
CA PHE A 13 31.81 6.81 1.54
C PHE A 13 30.90 5.60 1.85
N PHE A 14 31.34 4.72 2.76
CA PHE A 14 30.50 3.60 3.22
C PHE A 14 29.30 4.07 4.04
N MET A 15 29.44 5.11 4.86
CA MET A 15 28.32 5.68 5.63
C MET A 15 27.32 6.39 4.72
N LEU A 16 27.75 7.07 3.66
CA LEU A 16 26.88 7.65 2.64
C LEU A 16 26.20 6.59 1.77
N LEU A 17 26.91 5.50 1.42
CA LEU A 17 26.31 4.38 0.68
C LEU A 17 25.26 3.63 1.52
N SER A 18 25.54 3.43 2.82
CA SER A 18 24.58 2.80 3.74
C SER A 18 23.34 3.67 3.97
N ILE A 19 23.47 4.99 4.04
CA ILE A 19 22.34 5.92 4.15
C ILE A 19 21.54 5.95 2.84
N GLN A 20 22.18 5.85 1.67
CA GLN A 20 21.47 5.76 0.39
C GLN A 20 20.73 4.44 0.23
N ILE A 21 21.30 3.33 0.65
CA ILE A 21 20.62 2.01 0.66
C ILE A 21 19.43 2.05 1.63
N LEU A 22 19.61 2.63 2.82
CA LEU A 22 18.55 2.77 3.82
C LEU A 22 17.39 3.68 3.34
N ALA A 23 17.68 4.76 2.63
CA ALA A 23 16.65 5.65 2.07
C ALA A 23 15.89 4.98 0.91
N GLN A 24 16.60 4.20 0.09
CA GLN A 24 15.99 3.45 -1.03
C GLN A 24 15.15 2.27 -0.51
N ASP A 25 15.61 1.59 0.54
CA ASP A 25 14.85 0.51 1.19
C ASP A 25 13.60 1.03 1.91
N SER A 26 13.63 2.21 2.53
CA SER A 26 12.44 2.82 3.15
C SER A 26 11.37 3.22 2.13
N LEU A 27 11.76 3.56 0.90
CA LEU A 27 10.85 3.86 -0.20
C LEU A 27 10.26 2.59 -0.83
N LEU A 28 11.05 1.53 -0.96
CA LEU A 28 10.58 0.22 -1.47
C LEU A 28 9.60 -0.46 -0.52
N THR A 29 9.71 -0.25 0.79
CA THR A 29 8.81 -0.85 1.79
C THR A 29 7.41 -0.25 1.80
N SER A 30 7.20 0.98 1.30
CA SER A 30 5.88 1.64 1.31
C SER A 30 4.93 1.16 0.20
N ARG A 31 5.41 0.38 -0.76
CA ARG A 31 4.66 0.03 -1.98
C ARG A 31 3.54 -0.99 -1.75
N HIS A 32 3.73 -1.91 -0.81
CA HIS A 32 2.86 -3.08 -0.65
C HIS A 32 2.05 -3.08 0.64
N TYR A 33 2.25 -2.12 1.53
CA TYR A 33 1.56 -2.07 2.80
C TYR A 33 1.32 -0.65 3.32
N GLN A 34 0.29 -0.52 4.12
CA GLN A 34 -0.11 0.71 4.79
C GLN A 34 0.13 0.57 6.29
N THR A 35 0.58 1.63 6.93
CA THR A 35 0.61 1.73 8.39
C THR A 35 -0.77 2.10 8.90
N LEU A 36 -1.34 1.26 9.76
CA LEU A 36 -2.56 1.57 10.47
C LEU A 36 -2.26 2.36 11.75
N THR A 37 -1.26 1.93 12.50
CA THR A 37 -0.73 2.65 13.66
C THR A 37 0.76 2.35 13.84
N GLU A 38 1.52 3.30 14.39
CA GLU A 38 2.93 3.10 14.79
C GLU A 38 3.06 2.68 16.27
N ASN A 39 1.92 2.49 16.97
CA ASN A 39 1.88 2.18 18.39
C ASN A 39 0.85 1.09 18.70
N GLY A 40 1.22 -0.17 18.46
CA GLY A 40 0.32 -1.29 18.69
C GLY A 40 0.98 -2.66 18.67
N ALA A 41 0.45 -3.57 19.49
CA ALA A 41 0.82 -4.99 19.49
C ALA A 41 -0.37 -5.85 19.86
N TRP A 42 -0.27 -7.17 19.57
CA TRP A 42 -1.24 -8.20 19.98
C TRP A 42 -0.58 -9.55 20.21
N CYS A 43 -1.19 -10.34 21.06
CA CYS A 43 -0.98 -11.76 21.17
C CYS A 43 -1.86 -12.51 20.15
N TRP A 44 -1.48 -13.71 19.74
CA TRP A 44 -2.23 -14.50 18.74
C TRP A 44 -3.31 -15.43 19.33
N PHE A 45 -3.51 -15.43 20.63
CA PHE A 45 -4.53 -16.29 21.28
C PHE A 45 -5.87 -15.60 21.52
N SER A 46 -6.01 -14.30 21.32
CA SER A 46 -7.30 -13.58 21.43
C SER A 46 -7.83 -13.33 20.01
N ASP A 47 -8.92 -14.00 19.65
CA ASP A 47 -9.49 -13.94 18.30
C ASP A 47 -11.02 -13.82 18.32
N PRO A 48 -11.64 -13.18 17.28
CA PRO A 48 -11.04 -12.48 16.15
C PRO A 48 -10.40 -11.14 16.53
N ARG A 49 -9.17 -10.85 16.01
CA ARG A 49 -8.48 -9.55 16.22
C ARG A 49 -8.86 -8.49 15.20
N SER A 50 -9.40 -8.91 14.07
CA SER A 50 -9.90 -8.04 13.02
C SER A 50 -11.07 -8.68 12.30
N VAL A 51 -12.11 -7.89 11.99
CA VAL A 51 -13.32 -8.34 11.32
C VAL A 51 -13.71 -7.40 10.19
N TYR A 52 -14.32 -7.94 9.15
CA TYR A 52 -14.94 -7.18 8.07
C TYR A 52 -16.43 -7.02 8.33
N ILE A 53 -16.94 -5.84 8.04
CA ILE A 53 -18.37 -5.53 8.10
C ILE A 53 -18.78 -4.88 6.77
N GLU A 54 -19.84 -5.42 6.16
CA GLU A 54 -20.49 -4.83 5.01
C GLU A 54 -21.90 -4.36 5.39
N GLY A 55 -22.11 -3.04 5.27
CA GLY A 55 -23.38 -2.40 5.60
C GLY A 55 -23.57 -1.10 4.84
N LYS A 56 -23.73 0.01 5.56
CA LYS A 56 -23.72 1.35 4.96
C LYS A 56 -22.39 1.68 4.31
N GLN A 57 -21.32 1.09 4.85
CA GLN A 57 -19.95 1.21 4.36
C GLN A 57 -19.30 -0.18 4.41
N LYS A 58 -18.27 -0.39 3.57
CA LYS A 58 -17.40 -1.55 3.66
C LYS A 58 -16.21 -1.17 4.53
N GLN A 59 -16.01 -1.87 5.63
CA GLN A 59 -14.95 -1.52 6.56
C GLN A 59 -14.31 -2.73 7.22
N VAL A 60 -13.02 -2.58 7.52
CA VAL A 60 -12.26 -3.48 8.37
C VAL A 60 -12.13 -2.83 9.74
N ILE A 61 -12.48 -3.58 10.79
CA ILE A 61 -12.36 -3.15 12.17
C ILE A 61 -11.33 -4.04 12.85
N THR A 62 -10.42 -3.45 13.60
CA THR A 62 -9.33 -4.15 14.28
C THR A 62 -9.02 -3.49 15.62
N GLY A 63 -8.20 -4.16 16.45
CA GLY A 63 -7.79 -3.57 17.72
C GLY A 63 -6.46 -4.11 18.23
N TRP A 64 -5.86 -3.38 19.13
CA TRP A 64 -4.54 -3.66 19.69
C TRP A 64 -4.35 -3.08 21.10
N VAL A 65 -3.23 -3.42 21.70
CA VAL A 65 -2.73 -2.77 22.91
C VAL A 65 -1.63 -1.81 22.53
N SER A 66 -1.72 -0.56 22.99
CA SER A 66 -0.64 0.41 22.81
C SER A 66 0.51 0.15 23.78
N LYS A 67 1.69 0.74 23.53
CA LYS A 67 2.85 0.63 24.44
C LYS A 67 2.59 1.26 25.83
N GLU A 68 1.58 2.13 25.96
CA GLU A 68 1.12 2.68 27.23
C GLU A 68 0.14 1.74 27.95
N GLY A 69 -0.34 0.68 27.29
CA GLY A 69 -1.32 -0.25 27.81
C GLY A 69 -2.77 0.16 27.56
N ASN A 70 -3.02 1.03 26.58
CA ASN A 70 -4.38 1.39 26.16
C ASN A 70 -4.98 0.27 25.30
N ILE A 71 -6.26 -0.01 25.50
CA ILE A 71 -7.04 -0.84 24.56
C ILE A 71 -7.57 0.09 23.47
N VAL A 72 -7.13 -0.15 22.23
CA VAL A 72 -7.45 0.68 21.08
C VAL A 72 -8.21 -0.15 20.04
N VAL A 73 -9.18 0.46 19.40
CA VAL A 73 -9.87 -0.07 18.23
C VAL A 73 -9.81 0.93 17.09
N ALA A 74 -9.76 0.42 15.87
CA ALA A 74 -9.76 1.24 14.67
C ALA A 74 -10.71 0.66 13.62
N SER A 75 -11.29 1.54 12.82
CA SER A 75 -11.99 1.18 11.59
C SER A 75 -11.26 1.77 10.38
N MET A 76 -11.23 1.02 9.30
CA MET A 76 -10.76 1.45 7.99
C MET A 76 -11.91 1.33 6.99
N ASN A 77 -12.34 2.44 6.44
CA ASN A 77 -13.31 2.46 5.34
C ASN A 77 -12.62 2.05 4.04
N LEU A 78 -13.07 0.98 3.40
CA LEU A 78 -12.41 0.40 2.22
C LEU A 78 -12.66 1.17 0.93
N GLU A 79 -13.67 2.04 0.90
CA GLU A 79 -13.98 2.86 -0.29
C GLU A 79 -13.19 4.16 -0.30
N THR A 80 -12.96 4.75 0.90
CA THR A 80 -12.30 6.04 1.04
C THR A 80 -10.86 5.93 1.56
N GLY A 81 -10.46 4.77 2.07
CA GLY A 81 -9.18 4.57 2.76
C GLY A 81 -9.05 5.31 4.10
N LYS A 82 -10.09 6.01 4.55
CA LYS A 82 -10.06 6.75 5.83
C LYS A 82 -10.05 5.78 7.00
N THR A 83 -9.20 6.07 7.98
CA THR A 83 -9.12 5.36 9.26
C THR A 83 -9.66 6.23 10.39
N PHE A 84 -10.27 5.58 11.38
CA PHE A 84 -10.70 6.20 12.62
C PHE A 84 -10.24 5.33 13.78
N GLU A 85 -9.63 5.93 14.81
CA GLU A 85 -9.17 5.23 16.01
C GLU A 85 -9.93 5.71 17.25
N LYS A 86 -10.17 4.78 18.18
CA LYS A 86 -10.79 5.04 19.48
C LYS A 86 -10.07 4.31 20.58
N VAL A 87 -9.65 5.01 21.61
CA VAL A 87 -9.20 4.41 22.88
C VAL A 87 -10.43 4.02 23.68
N LEU A 88 -10.61 2.72 23.93
CA LEU A 88 -11.71 2.20 24.73
C LEU A 88 -11.39 2.24 26.23
N HIS A 89 -10.14 1.95 26.58
CA HIS A 89 -9.68 1.92 27.96
C HIS A 89 -8.24 2.42 28.05
N SER A 90 -8.01 3.52 28.74
CA SER A 90 -6.68 4.09 28.91
C SER A 90 -5.92 3.38 30.03
N ASN A 91 -4.62 3.09 29.83
CA ASN A 91 -3.72 2.47 30.80
C ASN A 91 -4.31 1.21 31.47
N PHE A 92 -4.99 0.37 30.68
CA PHE A 92 -5.64 -0.83 31.21
C PHE A 92 -4.61 -1.89 31.61
N ASN A 93 -3.73 -2.28 30.68
CA ASN A 93 -2.68 -3.26 30.93
C ASN A 93 -1.58 -3.16 29.86
N LYS A 94 -0.35 -2.84 30.29
CA LYS A 94 0.82 -2.78 29.39
C LYS A 94 1.31 -4.20 29.06
N ASP A 95 0.49 -4.95 28.35
CA ASP A 95 0.74 -6.35 28.01
C ASP A 95 -0.07 -6.73 26.75
N ASP A 96 0.57 -7.26 25.72
CA ASP A 96 -0.08 -7.58 24.45
C ASP A 96 -1.15 -8.68 24.56
N HIS A 97 -1.17 -9.45 25.65
CA HIS A 97 -2.22 -10.43 25.94
C HIS A 97 -3.58 -9.79 26.25
N ALA A 98 -3.61 -8.49 26.51
CA ALA A 98 -4.84 -7.75 26.74
C ALA A 98 -5.50 -7.27 25.43
N ASN A 99 -4.98 -7.64 24.25
CA ASN A 99 -5.57 -7.22 23.00
C ASN A 99 -7.04 -7.62 22.86
N PRO A 100 -7.87 -6.73 22.29
CA PRO A 100 -9.30 -6.98 22.13
C PRO A 100 -9.61 -8.05 21.11
N SER A 101 -10.74 -8.75 21.31
CA SER A 101 -11.37 -9.67 20.37
C SER A 101 -12.79 -9.22 20.05
N PHE A 102 -13.25 -9.48 18.83
CA PHE A 102 -14.46 -8.88 18.25
C PHE A 102 -15.56 -9.90 18.03
N LEU A 103 -16.80 -9.50 18.30
CA LEU A 103 -18.00 -10.22 17.93
C LEU A 103 -18.97 -9.28 17.24
N ILE A 104 -19.45 -9.66 16.04
CA ILE A 104 -20.50 -8.94 15.32
C ILE A 104 -21.84 -9.48 15.78
N LEU A 105 -22.70 -8.62 16.33
CA LEU A 105 -24.05 -8.96 16.75
C LEU A 105 -25.02 -8.98 15.54
N PRO A 106 -26.20 -9.64 15.67
CA PRO A 106 -27.17 -9.73 14.56
C PRO A 106 -27.66 -8.37 14.05
N ASP A 107 -27.68 -7.35 14.90
CA ASP A 107 -28.00 -5.97 14.55
C ASP A 107 -26.82 -5.17 14.01
N LYS A 108 -25.70 -5.83 13.72
CA LYS A 108 -24.42 -5.27 13.27
C LYS A 108 -23.72 -4.32 14.25
N ARG A 109 -24.15 -4.30 15.50
CA ARG A 109 -23.31 -3.69 16.56
C ARG A 109 -22.12 -4.61 16.85
N LEU A 110 -21.06 -4.03 17.38
CA LEU A 110 -19.86 -4.74 17.77
C LEU A 110 -19.82 -4.90 19.27
N MET A 111 -19.63 -6.14 19.72
CA MET A 111 -19.27 -6.45 21.11
C MET A 111 -17.80 -6.82 21.16
N ILE A 112 -17.04 -6.19 22.02
CA ILE A 112 -15.59 -6.35 22.14
C ILE A 112 -15.25 -6.87 23.51
N PHE A 113 -14.31 -7.81 23.58
CA PHE A 113 -13.85 -8.43 24.81
C PHE A 113 -12.35 -8.24 24.98
N TYR A 114 -11.91 -7.93 26.19
CA TYR A 114 -10.51 -7.87 26.56
C TYR A 114 -10.32 -8.25 28.02
N SER A 115 -9.11 -8.66 28.38
CA SER A 115 -8.79 -9.14 29.73
C SER A 115 -7.44 -8.63 30.20
N SER A 116 -7.25 -8.49 31.50
CA SER A 116 -5.95 -8.15 32.06
C SER A 116 -5.10 -9.40 32.28
N HIS A 117 -3.85 -9.37 31.82
CA HIS A 117 -2.87 -10.42 32.09
C HIS A 117 -2.04 -10.06 33.33
N SER A 118 -1.94 -11.02 34.26
CA SER A 118 -1.08 -10.90 35.47
C SER A 118 -1.35 -9.72 36.41
N THR A 119 -2.49 -9.03 36.30
CA THR A 119 -2.89 -7.95 37.21
C THR A 119 -3.73 -8.48 38.37
N PRO A 120 -3.62 -7.91 39.58
CA PRO A 120 -4.53 -8.25 40.66
C PRO A 120 -5.98 -8.04 40.23
N GLY A 121 -6.80 -9.09 40.34
CA GLY A 121 -8.24 -8.99 40.09
C GLY A 121 -8.76 -9.70 38.86
N ASN A 122 -7.92 -10.30 37.99
CA ASN A 122 -8.33 -11.15 36.85
C ASN A 122 -9.64 -10.68 36.20
N LYS A 123 -9.60 -9.58 35.47
CA LYS A 123 -10.80 -8.97 34.89
C LYS A 123 -10.98 -9.41 33.44
N ILE A 124 -12.22 -9.73 33.10
CA ILE A 124 -12.68 -9.78 31.69
C ILE A 124 -13.72 -8.68 31.52
N ILE A 125 -13.51 -7.86 30.53
CA ILE A 125 -14.38 -6.75 30.22
C ILE A 125 -15.01 -6.95 28.87
N HIS A 126 -16.29 -6.60 28.72
CA HIS A 126 -16.90 -6.42 27.43
C HIS A 126 -17.50 -5.03 27.29
N ILE A 127 -17.57 -4.54 26.07
CA ILE A 127 -18.15 -3.27 25.72
C ILE A 127 -18.81 -3.39 24.35
N THR A 128 -19.95 -2.74 24.15
CA THR A 128 -20.73 -2.83 22.91
C THR A 128 -20.89 -1.45 22.28
N THR A 129 -20.83 -1.35 20.94
CA THR A 129 -21.13 -0.10 20.25
C THR A 129 -22.59 0.29 20.44
N LYS A 130 -22.88 1.60 20.56
CA LYS A 130 -24.27 2.10 20.65
C LYS A 130 -25.03 1.90 19.35
N ASN A 131 -24.35 2.13 18.23
CA ASN A 131 -24.90 2.09 16.90
C ASN A 131 -24.32 0.94 16.07
N PRO A 132 -25.09 0.35 15.13
CA PRO A 132 -24.58 -0.61 14.16
C PRO A 132 -23.45 -0.03 13.31
N GLU A 133 -22.41 -0.83 13.08
CA GLU A 133 -21.28 -0.50 12.16
C GLU A 133 -20.46 0.73 12.58
N ASP A 134 -20.67 1.29 13.76
CA ASP A 134 -20.08 2.56 14.21
C ASP A 134 -19.27 2.38 15.50
N ILE A 135 -17.97 2.63 15.43
CA ILE A 135 -17.05 2.57 16.55
C ILE A 135 -16.83 3.93 17.25
N THR A 136 -17.58 4.96 16.91
CA THR A 136 -17.41 6.29 17.50
C THR A 136 -18.03 6.40 18.89
N GLU A 137 -19.15 5.70 19.11
CA GLU A 137 -19.89 5.71 20.37
C GLU A 137 -20.09 4.31 20.96
N TRP A 138 -19.90 4.19 22.27
CA TRP A 138 -19.91 2.94 23.01
C TRP A 138 -20.84 3.01 24.22
N GLU A 139 -21.42 1.86 24.59
CA GLU A 139 -22.06 1.65 25.89
C GLU A 139 -21.00 1.69 26.99
N ASP A 140 -21.43 1.65 28.25
CA ASP A 140 -20.52 1.51 29.39
C ASP A 140 -19.87 0.12 29.39
N ALA A 141 -18.57 0.07 29.66
CA ALA A 141 -17.85 -1.17 29.83
C ALA A 141 -18.37 -1.98 31.05
N LYS A 142 -18.51 -3.28 30.87
CA LYS A 142 -19.03 -4.19 31.90
C LYS A 142 -17.98 -5.24 32.25
N ASP A 143 -17.78 -5.46 33.55
CA ASP A 143 -16.98 -6.57 34.07
C ASP A 143 -17.79 -7.86 33.97
N ILE A 144 -17.24 -8.91 33.44
CA ILE A 144 -17.82 -10.26 33.51
C ILE A 144 -17.39 -10.85 34.85
N THR A 145 -18.34 -11.01 35.73
CA THR A 145 -18.11 -11.66 37.02
C THR A 145 -17.94 -13.15 36.75
N THR A 146 -16.78 -13.72 37.08
CA THR A 146 -16.52 -15.14 36.99
C THR A 146 -16.46 -15.75 38.39
N ASN A 147 -16.93 -16.99 38.54
CA ASN A 147 -16.78 -17.82 39.73
C ASN A 147 -15.53 -18.71 39.66
N THR A 148 -14.55 -18.33 38.84
CA THR A 148 -13.36 -19.13 38.59
C THR A 148 -12.47 -19.23 39.82
N VAL A 149 -12.16 -20.44 40.26
CA VAL A 149 -11.36 -20.78 41.43
C VAL A 149 -9.94 -21.16 41.05
N GLY A 150 -8.99 -20.93 41.95
CA GLY A 150 -7.59 -21.32 41.77
C GLY A 150 -6.69 -20.18 41.27
N LYS A 151 -5.40 -20.49 41.12
CA LYS A 151 -4.43 -19.55 40.51
C LYS A 151 -4.88 -19.22 39.10
N SER A 152 -4.81 -17.97 38.72
CA SER A 152 -5.27 -17.55 37.39
C SER A 152 -4.53 -16.33 36.88
N SER A 153 -4.54 -16.19 35.60
CA SER A 153 -4.13 -15.05 34.83
C SER A 153 -5.03 -15.03 33.62
N PHE A 154 -6.13 -14.28 33.72
CA PHE A 154 -7.14 -14.25 32.65
C PHE A 154 -6.58 -13.57 31.44
N CYS A 155 -6.65 -14.23 30.30
CA CYS A 155 -6.27 -13.70 29.00
C CYS A 155 -6.86 -14.55 27.88
N TYR A 156 -6.65 -14.11 26.62
CA TYR A 156 -7.04 -14.87 25.44
C TYR A 156 -8.56 -14.98 25.27
N THR A 157 -9.24 -13.83 25.23
CA THR A 157 -10.68 -13.79 24.98
C THR A 157 -11.01 -14.23 23.56
N ASN A 158 -11.94 -15.19 23.42
CA ASN A 158 -12.38 -15.74 22.13
C ASN A 158 -13.93 -15.83 22.16
N PRO A 159 -14.64 -14.78 21.70
CA PRO A 159 -16.10 -14.81 21.63
C PRO A 159 -16.60 -15.58 20.41
N VAL A 160 -17.65 -16.36 20.59
CA VAL A 160 -18.33 -17.12 19.53
C VAL A 160 -19.83 -16.98 19.74
N MET A 161 -20.58 -16.73 18.69
CA MET A 161 -22.04 -16.74 18.72
C MET A 161 -22.57 -17.87 17.84
N LEU A 162 -23.55 -18.64 18.35
CA LEU A 162 -24.21 -19.71 17.62
C LEU A 162 -25.66 -19.37 17.33
N SER A 163 -25.99 -19.15 16.05
CA SER A 163 -27.33 -18.78 15.61
C SER A 163 -28.35 -19.91 15.81
N ALA A 164 -27.94 -21.17 15.70
CA ALA A 164 -28.79 -22.34 15.97
C ALA A 164 -29.09 -22.55 17.44
N GLU A 165 -28.41 -21.84 18.34
CA GLU A 165 -28.67 -21.82 19.79
C GLU A 165 -29.26 -20.47 20.25
N ASN A 166 -30.18 -19.89 19.47
CA ASN A 166 -30.83 -18.61 19.72
C ASN A 166 -29.87 -17.43 19.89
N ASN A 167 -28.78 -17.41 19.10
CA ASN A 167 -27.69 -16.43 19.19
C ASN A 167 -26.97 -16.43 20.54
N ARG A 168 -26.93 -17.59 21.23
CA ARG A 168 -26.10 -17.73 22.42
C ARG A 168 -24.68 -17.35 22.13
N ILE A 169 -24.10 -16.49 22.99
CA ILE A 169 -22.70 -16.07 22.92
C ILE A 169 -21.89 -16.87 23.93
N TYR A 170 -20.92 -17.61 23.48
CA TYR A 170 -19.87 -18.24 24.26
C TYR A 170 -18.64 -17.35 24.31
N LEU A 171 -18.05 -17.20 25.48
CA LEU A 171 -16.76 -16.55 25.65
C LEU A 171 -15.78 -17.58 26.22
N PHE A 172 -14.70 -17.83 25.51
CA PHE A 172 -13.61 -18.69 25.93
C PHE A 172 -12.39 -17.86 26.34
N TRP A 173 -11.68 -18.31 27.40
CA TRP A 173 -10.46 -17.65 27.87
C TRP A 173 -9.58 -18.64 28.65
N ARG A 174 -8.36 -18.22 28.99
CA ARG A 174 -7.53 -18.93 29.99
C ARG A 174 -7.97 -18.53 31.38
N GLY A 175 -8.58 -19.42 32.12
CA GLY A 175 -9.18 -19.16 33.43
C GLY A 175 -8.43 -19.80 34.59
N GLY A 176 -9.18 -20.35 35.52
CA GLY A 176 -8.68 -20.97 36.78
C GLY A 176 -7.67 -22.08 36.55
N ASN A 177 -6.60 -22.09 37.33
CA ASN A 177 -5.46 -23.00 37.19
C ASN A 177 -4.86 -22.99 35.77
N TYR A 178 -4.99 -21.85 35.05
CA TYR A 178 -4.54 -21.66 33.66
C TYR A 178 -5.19 -22.64 32.66
N LYS A 179 -6.41 -23.09 32.92
CA LYS A 179 -7.13 -24.03 32.06
C LYS A 179 -8.00 -23.28 31.03
N PRO A 180 -8.27 -23.86 29.86
CA PRO A 180 -9.33 -23.39 28.97
C PRO A 180 -10.67 -23.37 29.73
N THR A 181 -11.25 -22.21 29.81
CA THR A 181 -12.48 -21.92 30.58
C THR A 181 -13.45 -21.19 29.67
N PHE A 182 -14.75 -21.33 29.91
CA PHE A 182 -15.76 -20.56 29.18
C PHE A 182 -16.94 -20.18 30.08
N SER A 183 -17.70 -19.21 29.60
CA SER A 183 -19.03 -18.82 30.11
C SER A 183 -19.87 -18.46 28.88
N PHE A 184 -21.20 -18.42 29.05
CA PHE A 184 -22.10 -18.03 27.98
C PHE A 184 -23.15 -17.00 28.44
N THR A 185 -23.75 -16.30 27.46
CA THR A 185 -24.86 -15.40 27.66
C THR A 185 -25.94 -15.63 26.61
N ASP A 186 -27.21 -15.56 27.03
CA ASP A 186 -28.39 -15.67 26.17
C ASP A 186 -29.09 -14.31 25.98
N ASP A 187 -28.58 -13.25 26.59
CA ASP A 187 -29.15 -11.93 26.62
C ASP A 187 -28.19 -10.80 26.18
N PHE A 188 -27.25 -11.16 25.30
CA PHE A 188 -26.24 -10.26 24.76
C PHE A 188 -25.41 -9.56 25.83
N GLY A 189 -24.96 -10.32 26.85
CA GLY A 189 -24.01 -9.87 27.84
C GLY A 189 -24.63 -9.09 29.01
N LYS A 190 -25.96 -9.13 29.21
CA LYS A 190 -26.58 -8.57 30.43
C LYS A 190 -26.32 -9.47 31.60
N THR A 191 -26.40 -10.78 31.39
CA THR A 191 -26.06 -11.80 32.40
C THR A 191 -25.17 -12.88 31.78
N TRP A 192 -24.32 -13.49 32.59
CA TRP A 192 -23.40 -14.56 32.19
C TRP A 192 -23.60 -15.81 33.08
N SER A 193 -23.45 -16.95 32.45
CA SER A 193 -23.44 -18.25 33.16
C SER A 193 -22.24 -18.34 34.11
N ASN A 194 -22.27 -19.26 35.07
CA ASN A 194 -21.07 -19.65 35.78
C ASN A 194 -19.99 -20.11 34.79
N ALA A 195 -18.74 -19.76 35.13
CA ALA A 195 -17.60 -20.19 34.34
C ALA A 195 -17.30 -21.68 34.58
N GLU A 196 -17.02 -22.39 33.49
CA GLU A 196 -16.70 -23.81 33.51
C GLU A 196 -15.37 -24.10 32.83
N THR A 197 -14.62 -25.06 33.39
CA THR A 197 -13.39 -25.56 32.76
C THR A 197 -13.76 -26.48 31.59
N LEU A 198 -13.25 -26.15 30.41
CA LEU A 198 -13.56 -26.90 29.19
C LEU A 198 -12.74 -28.19 29.05
N VAL A 199 -11.43 -28.11 29.28
CA VAL A 199 -10.50 -29.23 29.14
C VAL A 199 -9.59 -29.31 30.36
N GLN A 200 -9.37 -30.51 30.86
CA GLN A 200 -8.49 -30.76 32.00
C GLN A 200 -7.91 -32.18 31.93
N SER A 201 -6.65 -32.33 32.30
CA SER A 201 -6.07 -33.65 32.52
C SER A 201 -6.50 -34.22 33.88
N GLU A 202 -6.31 -35.53 34.09
CA GLU A 202 -6.52 -36.17 35.39
C GLU A 202 -5.60 -35.58 36.48
N ASN A 203 -4.40 -35.13 36.09
CA ASN A 203 -3.48 -34.44 36.98
C ASN A 203 -3.70 -32.92 36.87
N ILE A 204 -4.51 -32.40 37.78
CA ILE A 204 -5.08 -31.08 37.77
C ILE A 204 -4.01 -29.93 37.66
N ASP A 205 -2.83 -30.15 38.22
CA ASP A 205 -1.86 -29.06 38.36
C ASP A 205 -0.82 -29.02 37.23
N LEU A 206 -0.64 -30.05 36.44
CA LEU A 206 0.50 -30.19 35.52
C LEU A 206 0.23 -29.72 34.12
N ILE A 207 -0.93 -29.97 33.52
CA ILE A 207 -1.25 -29.63 32.13
C ILE A 207 -2.01 -28.32 32.05
N ARG A 208 -1.49 -27.37 31.25
CA ARG A 208 -2.05 -26.03 31.06
C ARG A 208 -2.27 -25.77 29.57
N PRO A 209 -3.33 -26.35 28.97
CA PRO A 209 -3.56 -26.24 27.52
C PRO A 209 -3.69 -24.82 27.05
N TYR A 210 -3.03 -24.49 25.93
CA TYR A 210 -3.23 -23.24 25.18
C TYR A 210 -4.14 -23.54 24.02
N MET A 211 -5.19 -22.76 23.86
CA MET A 211 -6.31 -23.08 22.98
C MET A 211 -6.56 -22.02 21.92
N LYS A 212 -6.83 -22.48 20.70
CA LYS A 212 -7.38 -21.69 19.60
C LYS A 212 -8.82 -22.11 19.35
N VAL A 213 -9.65 -21.13 18.93
CA VAL A 213 -11.09 -21.32 18.72
C VAL A 213 -11.49 -20.81 17.35
N ALA A 214 -12.32 -21.57 16.63
CA ALA A 214 -13.00 -21.14 15.41
C ALA A 214 -14.46 -21.64 15.43
N SER A 215 -15.34 -21.00 14.66
CA SER A 215 -16.75 -21.37 14.59
C SER A 215 -17.33 -21.07 13.22
N ASN A 216 -18.35 -21.86 12.83
CA ASN A 216 -19.17 -21.57 11.66
C ASN A 216 -20.26 -20.48 11.93
N GLY A 217 -20.38 -20.03 13.18
CA GLY A 217 -21.40 -19.06 13.62
C GLY A 217 -22.83 -19.62 13.63
N ILE A 218 -22.99 -20.92 13.36
CA ILE A 218 -24.30 -21.58 13.25
C ILE A 218 -24.48 -22.58 14.40
N ASP A 219 -23.75 -23.66 14.41
CA ASP A 219 -23.96 -24.79 15.37
C ASP A 219 -22.67 -25.53 15.76
N GLU A 220 -21.50 -25.13 15.25
CA GLU A 220 -20.23 -25.78 15.54
C GLU A 220 -19.16 -24.81 16.05
N ILE A 221 -18.38 -25.29 17.04
CA ILE A 221 -17.17 -24.61 17.52
C ILE A 221 -16.03 -25.63 17.47
N HIS A 222 -14.91 -25.24 16.84
CA HIS A 222 -13.70 -26.02 16.69
C HIS A 222 -12.65 -25.54 17.68
N PHE A 223 -11.99 -26.48 18.34
CA PHE A 223 -10.93 -26.22 19.33
C PHE A 223 -9.66 -26.97 18.93
N ALA A 224 -8.56 -26.24 18.86
CA ALA A 224 -7.23 -26.84 18.80
C ALA A 224 -6.41 -26.40 20.00
N PHE A 225 -5.73 -27.29 20.66
CA PHE A 225 -4.99 -26.97 21.88
C PHE A 225 -3.77 -27.87 22.09
N THR A 226 -2.93 -27.51 23.03
CA THR A 226 -1.67 -28.18 23.35
C THR A 226 -1.72 -28.84 24.74
N ASP A 227 -0.72 -29.67 25.12
CA ASP A 227 -0.51 -30.07 26.49
C ASP A 227 -0.30 -28.86 27.39
N GLY A 228 0.52 -27.92 26.96
CA GLY A 228 0.83 -26.73 27.73
C GLY A 228 1.69 -25.74 26.96
N HIS A 229 2.44 -24.91 27.70
CA HIS A 229 3.41 -23.99 27.11
C HIS A 229 4.69 -24.77 26.72
N PRO A 230 5.21 -24.60 25.48
CA PRO A 230 6.36 -25.38 25.00
C PRO A 230 7.64 -25.16 25.81
N ARG A 231 7.72 -24.08 26.62
CA ARG A 231 8.80 -23.88 27.59
C ARG A 231 8.81 -24.97 28.64
N ASN A 232 7.64 -25.37 29.15
CA ASN A 232 7.47 -26.30 30.26
C ASN A 232 7.18 -27.72 29.80
N GLU A 233 6.72 -27.89 28.56
CA GLU A 233 6.31 -29.15 27.97
C GLU A 233 7.24 -29.59 26.84
N PRO A 234 8.31 -30.36 27.13
CA PRO A 234 9.28 -30.76 26.11
C PRO A 234 8.67 -31.70 25.07
N LEU A 235 7.54 -32.34 25.36
CA LEU A 235 6.79 -33.22 24.48
C LEU A 235 5.41 -32.65 24.17
N ASN A 236 5.35 -31.34 23.91
CA ASN A 236 4.09 -30.63 23.68
C ASN A 236 3.44 -31.07 22.36
N SER A 237 2.34 -31.80 22.46
CA SER A 237 1.53 -32.31 21.35
C SER A 237 0.40 -31.33 20.99
N ILE A 238 -0.32 -31.59 19.89
CA ILE A 238 -1.48 -30.83 19.47
C ILE A 238 -2.69 -31.71 19.38
N TYR A 239 -3.78 -31.21 19.92
CA TYR A 239 -5.07 -31.89 20.03
C TYR A 239 -6.17 -31.12 19.32
N TYR A 240 -7.26 -31.84 18.94
CA TYR A 240 -8.44 -31.26 18.32
C TYR A 240 -9.71 -31.88 18.84
N MET A 241 -10.74 -31.07 19.05
CA MET A 241 -12.13 -31.49 19.23
C MET A 241 -13.07 -30.42 18.67
N LYS A 242 -14.34 -30.77 18.44
CA LYS A 242 -15.39 -29.82 18.12
C LYS A 242 -16.61 -29.98 19.03
N TYR A 243 -17.27 -28.87 19.30
CA TYR A 243 -18.57 -28.80 19.97
C TYR A 243 -19.67 -28.67 18.92
N LYS A 244 -20.75 -29.38 19.13
CA LYS A 244 -21.99 -29.27 18.36
C LYS A 244 -23.20 -29.64 19.23
N LYS A 245 -24.15 -28.72 19.41
CA LYS A 245 -25.42 -28.95 20.09
C LYS A 245 -25.27 -29.65 21.45
N GLY A 246 -24.45 -29.09 22.32
CA GLY A 246 -24.22 -29.63 23.69
C GLY A 246 -23.31 -30.84 23.79
N LYS A 247 -22.69 -31.28 22.68
CA LYS A 247 -21.84 -32.48 22.67
C LYS A 247 -20.46 -32.16 22.07
N PHE A 248 -19.46 -32.95 22.50
CA PHE A 248 -18.10 -32.83 21.99
C PHE A 248 -17.73 -34.07 21.18
N TYR A 249 -17.01 -33.82 20.08
CA TYR A 249 -16.68 -34.85 19.09
C TYR A 249 -15.22 -34.76 18.65
N LYS A 250 -14.67 -35.87 18.21
CA LYS A 250 -13.48 -35.94 17.36
C LYS A 250 -13.80 -35.46 15.94
N ALA A 251 -12.77 -35.28 15.12
CA ALA A 251 -12.92 -34.90 13.73
C ALA A 251 -13.73 -35.91 12.89
N ASP A 252 -13.63 -37.20 13.22
CA ASP A 252 -14.38 -38.30 12.58
C ASP A 252 -15.84 -38.41 13.01
N GLY A 253 -16.30 -37.56 13.93
CA GLY A 253 -17.66 -37.59 14.48
C GLY A 253 -17.84 -38.48 15.72
N THR A 254 -16.81 -39.13 16.22
CA THR A 254 -16.85 -39.88 17.46
C THR A 254 -17.14 -38.96 18.65
N GLN A 255 -18.24 -39.18 19.37
CA GLN A 255 -18.57 -38.39 20.57
C GLN A 255 -17.61 -38.73 21.71
N ILE A 256 -17.06 -37.71 22.37
CA ILE A 256 -16.09 -37.81 23.45
C ILE A 256 -16.58 -37.24 24.79
N GLY A 257 -17.73 -36.56 24.78
CA GLY A 257 -18.33 -36.00 25.99
C GLY A 257 -19.53 -35.11 25.65
N ASP A 258 -20.04 -34.42 26.65
CA ASP A 258 -21.13 -33.46 26.52
C ASP A 258 -20.99 -32.32 27.53
N ALA A 259 -21.78 -31.28 27.36
CA ALA A 259 -21.74 -30.05 28.16
C ALA A 259 -22.24 -30.25 29.62
N ASN A 260 -22.88 -31.38 29.94
CA ASN A 260 -23.30 -31.69 31.32
C ASN A 260 -22.23 -32.43 32.12
N HIS A 261 -21.18 -32.89 31.43
CA HIS A 261 -20.10 -33.68 32.03
C HIS A 261 -18.73 -33.04 31.71
N LEU A 262 -18.55 -31.79 32.08
CA LEU A 262 -17.29 -31.08 31.97
C LEU A 262 -16.42 -31.24 33.23
N PRO A 263 -15.10 -31.10 33.11
CA PRO A 263 -14.30 -30.86 31.93
C PRO A 263 -14.11 -32.08 31.04
N ILE A 264 -13.90 -31.88 29.72
CA ILE A 264 -13.47 -32.95 28.83
C ILE A 264 -12.06 -33.39 29.23
N LYS A 265 -11.86 -34.70 29.38
CA LYS A 265 -10.54 -35.23 29.70
C LYS A 265 -9.59 -34.97 28.54
N HIS A 266 -8.43 -34.44 28.83
CA HIS A 266 -7.40 -34.01 27.87
C HIS A 266 -6.98 -35.14 26.88
N GLU A 267 -7.08 -36.38 27.27
CA GLU A 267 -6.67 -37.56 26.50
C GLU A 267 -7.74 -38.05 25.50
N LEU A 268 -8.99 -37.53 25.56
CA LEU A 268 -10.10 -37.99 24.72
C LEU A 268 -10.13 -37.40 23.32
N PRO A 269 -9.77 -36.09 23.10
CA PRO A 269 -9.71 -35.47 21.79
C PRO A 269 -8.76 -36.17 20.81
N ASP A 270 -8.84 -35.80 19.52
CA ASP A 270 -7.88 -36.25 18.53
C ASP A 270 -6.47 -35.77 18.85
N ILE A 271 -5.50 -36.67 18.65
CA ILE A 271 -4.09 -36.25 18.60
C ILE A 271 -3.76 -35.89 17.14
N VAL A 272 -3.63 -34.61 16.85
CA VAL A 272 -3.28 -34.11 15.52
C VAL A 272 -1.79 -34.26 15.25
N TYR A 273 -1.00 -33.95 16.26
CA TYR A 273 0.45 -34.11 16.25
C TYR A 273 0.90 -34.71 17.59
N ASN A 274 1.59 -35.84 17.54
CA ASN A 274 2.07 -36.55 18.73
C ASN A 274 3.58 -36.31 18.92
N ALA A 275 3.95 -35.44 19.82
CA ALA A 275 5.34 -35.15 20.12
C ALA A 275 6.13 -36.34 20.65
N LYS A 276 5.44 -37.34 21.31
CA LYS A 276 6.06 -38.56 21.86
C LYS A 276 6.48 -39.56 20.78
N GLN A 277 5.85 -39.52 19.60
CA GLN A 277 6.15 -40.45 18.48
C GLN A 277 7.15 -39.85 17.47
N ASN A 278 7.35 -38.54 17.45
CA ASN A 278 8.25 -37.87 16.52
C ASN A 278 9.59 -37.58 17.25
N TYR A 279 10.37 -38.61 17.49
CA TYR A 279 11.69 -38.43 18.08
C TYR A 279 12.67 -37.86 17.08
N SER A 280 13.43 -36.82 17.50
CA SER A 280 14.63 -36.40 16.79
C SER A 280 15.71 -37.51 16.89
N THR A 281 16.72 -37.46 16.05
CA THR A 281 17.91 -38.35 16.09
C THR A 281 18.65 -38.31 17.43
N THR A 282 18.36 -37.33 18.29
CA THR A 282 18.92 -37.14 19.63
C THR A 282 18.11 -37.83 20.75
N GLY A 283 16.99 -38.50 20.43
CA GLY A 283 16.12 -39.18 21.40
C GLY A 283 15.12 -38.27 22.14
N ASN A 284 15.15 -36.96 21.92
CA ASN A 284 14.17 -35.99 22.43
C ASN A 284 13.02 -35.82 21.45
N GLY A 285 11.79 -35.85 21.90
CA GLY A 285 10.62 -35.53 21.10
C GLY A 285 10.64 -34.07 20.61
N VAL A 286 9.99 -33.79 19.48
CA VAL A 286 9.90 -32.44 18.93
C VAL A 286 8.60 -31.82 19.41
N ARG A 287 8.72 -30.78 20.22
CA ARG A 287 7.55 -30.03 20.75
C ARG A 287 6.89 -29.20 19.64
N ALA A 288 5.59 -29.06 19.72
CA ALA A 288 4.78 -28.27 18.82
C ALA A 288 4.17 -27.03 19.50
N TRP A 289 3.79 -26.02 18.72
CA TRP A 289 3.06 -24.86 19.20
C TRP A 289 1.93 -24.49 18.26
N ILE A 290 0.70 -24.45 18.78
CA ILE A 290 -0.49 -24.11 17.97
C ILE A 290 -0.54 -22.62 17.62
N TRP A 291 -0.89 -22.30 16.37
CA TRP A 291 -1.08 -20.95 15.89
C TRP A 291 -2.50 -20.64 15.48
N ASP A 292 -3.18 -21.57 14.78
CA ASP A 292 -4.54 -21.30 14.32
C ASP A 292 -5.31 -22.61 14.04
N VAL A 293 -6.64 -22.52 14.04
CA VAL A 293 -7.58 -23.54 13.63
C VAL A 293 -8.66 -22.95 12.74
N ALA A 294 -8.95 -23.61 11.63
CA ALA A 294 -10.01 -23.31 10.68
C ALA A 294 -10.70 -24.61 10.24
N PHE A 295 -11.59 -24.51 9.27
CA PHE A 295 -12.26 -25.67 8.66
C PHE A 295 -12.59 -25.38 7.19
N GLU A 296 -12.59 -26.43 6.39
CA GLU A 296 -12.99 -26.38 4.98
C GLU A 296 -14.51 -26.23 4.85
N SER A 297 -14.99 -25.91 3.64
CA SER A 297 -16.42 -25.79 3.36
C SER A 297 -17.23 -27.06 3.64
N ASN A 298 -16.59 -28.24 3.63
CA ASN A 298 -17.18 -29.51 4.02
C ASN A 298 -17.18 -29.79 5.54
N GLY A 299 -16.66 -28.85 6.35
CA GLY A 299 -16.54 -28.93 7.80
C GLY A 299 -15.29 -29.68 8.31
N ASN A 300 -14.41 -30.15 7.46
CA ASN A 300 -13.16 -30.79 7.88
C ASN A 300 -12.21 -29.75 8.50
N PRO A 301 -11.68 -30.04 9.70
CA PRO A 301 -10.78 -29.11 10.37
C PRO A 301 -9.40 -29.07 9.73
N VAL A 302 -8.80 -27.88 9.84
CA VAL A 302 -7.46 -27.54 9.38
C VAL A 302 -6.75 -26.75 10.48
N LEU A 303 -5.50 -27.08 10.74
CA LEU A 303 -4.68 -26.43 11.76
C LEU A 303 -3.37 -25.92 11.15
N ALA A 304 -2.91 -24.78 11.64
CA ALA A 304 -1.56 -24.27 11.40
C ALA A 304 -0.77 -24.29 12.72
N TYR A 305 0.45 -24.81 12.69
CA TYR A 305 1.28 -24.93 13.87
C TYR A 305 2.78 -24.89 13.55
N THR A 306 3.59 -24.69 14.59
CA THR A 306 5.04 -24.70 14.48
C THR A 306 5.62 -25.93 15.19
N LEU A 307 6.58 -26.61 14.58
CA LEU A 307 7.49 -27.54 15.25
C LEU A 307 8.76 -26.80 15.65
N LEU A 308 9.27 -27.14 16.83
CA LEU A 308 10.40 -26.51 17.48
C LEU A 308 11.53 -27.55 17.70
N PRO A 309 12.15 -28.08 16.61
CA PRO A 309 13.20 -29.07 16.76
C PRO A 309 14.45 -28.50 17.43
N GLU A 310 14.79 -27.25 17.11
CA GLU A 310 15.92 -26.51 17.64
C GLU A 310 15.57 -25.05 17.75
N GLU A 311 16.20 -24.29 18.63
CA GLU A 311 15.96 -22.84 18.80
C GLU A 311 16.34 -22.02 17.55
N THR A 312 17.24 -22.55 16.74
CA THR A 312 17.71 -21.93 15.50
C THR A 312 16.92 -22.33 14.27
N LEU A 313 16.07 -23.36 14.38
CA LEU A 313 15.32 -23.92 13.25
C LEU A 313 13.90 -24.34 13.65
N HIS A 314 12.98 -23.42 13.57
CA HIS A 314 11.54 -23.71 13.65
C HIS A 314 10.97 -24.04 12.27
N LYS A 315 9.86 -24.81 12.24
CA LYS A 315 9.21 -25.24 10.99
C LYS A 315 7.71 -25.05 11.06
N TYR A 316 7.11 -24.45 10.03
CA TYR A 316 5.65 -24.33 9.90
C TYR A 316 5.07 -25.56 9.26
N PHE A 317 3.96 -26.04 9.85
CA PHE A 317 3.21 -27.20 9.44
C PHE A 317 1.72 -26.87 9.27
N TYR A 318 1.09 -27.62 8.39
CA TYR A 318 -0.32 -27.62 8.10
C TYR A 318 -0.88 -29.01 8.38
N ALA A 319 -1.85 -29.12 9.28
CA ALA A 319 -2.57 -30.35 9.51
C ALA A 319 -3.98 -30.26 8.95
N ARG A 320 -4.43 -31.31 8.27
CA ARG A 320 -5.75 -31.39 7.68
C ARG A 320 -6.37 -32.74 7.99
N PHE A 321 -7.63 -32.74 8.43
CA PHE A 321 -8.40 -33.97 8.52
C PHE A 321 -8.95 -34.34 7.13
N ASN A 322 -8.58 -35.50 6.60
CA ASN A 322 -8.94 -35.93 5.25
C ASN A 322 -10.28 -36.70 5.17
N GLY A 323 -11.07 -36.70 6.26
CA GLY A 323 -12.28 -37.46 6.43
C GLY A 323 -12.07 -38.83 7.13
N LYS A 324 -10.81 -39.25 7.36
CA LYS A 324 -10.45 -40.50 7.99
C LYS A 324 -9.32 -40.38 9.03
N SER A 325 -8.33 -39.56 8.70
CA SER A 325 -7.13 -39.37 9.52
C SER A 325 -6.58 -37.97 9.37
N TRP A 326 -5.64 -37.60 10.24
CA TRP A 326 -4.92 -36.36 10.16
C TRP A 326 -3.69 -36.50 9.26
N ASP A 327 -3.63 -35.68 8.21
CA ASP A 327 -2.45 -35.48 7.37
C ASP A 327 -1.69 -34.25 7.85
N ASN A 328 -0.36 -34.40 8.02
CA ASN A 328 0.50 -33.31 8.48
C ASN A 328 1.54 -32.96 7.41
N TYR A 329 1.54 -31.77 6.89
CA TYR A 329 2.39 -31.32 5.79
C TYR A 329 3.29 -30.17 6.20
N PHE A 330 4.54 -30.24 5.78
CA PHE A 330 5.50 -29.16 5.92
C PHE A 330 5.18 -28.03 4.94
N ILE A 331 5.18 -26.77 5.42
CA ILE A 331 4.97 -25.58 4.58
C ILE A 331 6.31 -24.90 4.27
N SER A 332 7.04 -24.51 5.32
CA SER A 332 8.26 -23.72 5.20
C SER A 332 9.07 -23.74 6.49
N ASN A 333 10.37 -23.50 6.40
CA ASN A 333 11.15 -23.13 7.56
C ASN A 333 10.65 -21.79 8.12
N ALA A 334 10.48 -21.72 9.44
CA ALA A 334 10.06 -20.54 10.18
C ALA A 334 11.26 -19.71 10.69
N GLY A 335 12.46 -20.22 10.50
CA GLY A 335 13.70 -19.61 10.97
C GLY A 335 13.97 -19.88 12.44
N LYS A 336 14.73 -19.01 13.05
CA LYS A 336 15.07 -19.05 14.49
C LYS A 336 13.93 -18.54 15.37
N SER A 337 14.07 -18.73 16.67
CA SER A 337 13.11 -18.21 17.67
C SER A 337 12.87 -16.70 17.51
N PHE A 338 11.65 -16.29 17.84
CA PHE A 338 11.22 -14.91 17.96
C PHE A 338 10.43 -14.74 19.27
N PRO A 339 10.63 -13.68 20.07
CA PRO A 339 11.53 -12.54 19.86
C PRO A 339 13.02 -12.92 19.93
N ARG A 340 13.87 -12.08 19.36
CA ARG A 340 15.30 -12.29 19.32
C ARG A 340 15.89 -12.19 20.73
N LEU A 341 16.76 -13.17 21.07
CA LEU A 341 17.48 -13.17 22.33
C LEU A 341 18.42 -11.97 22.43
N LYS A 342 18.20 -11.05 23.37
CA LYS A 342 19.27 -10.21 23.90
C LYS A 342 19.93 -10.96 25.06
N LEU A 343 21.19 -11.30 24.89
CA LEU A 343 22.01 -11.99 25.89
C LEU A 343 22.49 -11.01 26.98
N THR A 344 21.59 -10.44 27.77
CA THR A 344 21.98 -9.71 28.99
C THR A 344 21.47 -10.44 30.22
N LYS A 345 22.36 -10.61 31.22
CA LYS A 345 22.17 -11.41 32.43
C LYS A 345 21.07 -10.93 33.39
N GLU A 346 20.43 -9.80 33.10
CA GLU A 346 19.49 -9.14 34.00
C GLU A 346 18.05 -9.11 33.48
N GLU A 347 17.80 -9.46 32.25
CA GLU A 347 16.47 -9.51 31.65
C GLU A 347 15.92 -10.93 31.71
N ARG A 348 14.61 -11.01 32.07
CA ARG A 348 13.84 -12.26 32.17
C ARG A 348 14.12 -13.16 30.97
N ASP A 349 14.18 -14.47 31.24
CA ASP A 349 14.40 -15.52 30.27
C ASP A 349 13.75 -15.20 28.93
N PRO A 350 14.52 -15.16 27.84
CA PRO A 350 13.97 -15.07 26.51
C PRO A 350 12.97 -16.20 26.28
N GLU A 351 11.94 -15.96 25.48
CA GLU A 351 10.97 -17.00 25.11
C GLU A 351 11.35 -17.66 23.77
N PRO A 352 12.31 -18.60 23.77
CA PRO A 352 12.88 -19.15 22.53
C PRO A 352 11.90 -20.12 21.83
N HIS A 353 10.64 -20.19 22.27
CA HIS A 353 9.65 -21.18 21.84
C HIS A 353 8.61 -20.58 20.91
N TYR A 354 8.84 -19.36 20.40
CA TYR A 354 7.96 -18.73 19.44
C TYR A 354 8.66 -18.50 18.10
N SER A 355 7.89 -18.56 17.02
CA SER A 355 8.30 -18.15 15.68
C SER A 355 7.67 -16.80 15.32
N GLY A 356 7.96 -16.28 14.13
CA GLY A 356 7.34 -15.04 13.64
C GLY A 356 5.82 -15.13 13.43
N GLY A 357 5.27 -16.33 13.34
CA GLY A 357 3.83 -16.61 13.30
C GLY A 357 3.31 -17.09 11.96
N ILE A 358 2.23 -17.83 12.00
CA ILE A 358 1.47 -18.32 10.85
C ILE A 358 -0.02 -18.23 11.14
N TYR A 359 -0.83 -17.88 10.12
CA TYR A 359 -2.26 -17.76 10.24
C TYR A 359 -2.99 -18.27 8.99
N LEU A 360 -4.09 -19.00 9.17
CA LEU A 360 -4.94 -19.51 8.10
C LEU A 360 -5.87 -18.42 7.58
N ASP A 361 -6.15 -18.45 6.29
CA ASP A 361 -7.29 -17.73 5.76
C ASP A 361 -8.56 -18.55 6.04
N HIS A 362 -9.42 -18.10 6.94
CA HIS A 362 -10.61 -18.84 7.35
C HIS A 362 -11.70 -18.93 6.27
N GLN A 363 -11.67 -18.09 5.24
CA GLN A 363 -12.56 -18.19 4.09
C GLN A 363 -12.04 -19.17 3.04
N ASN A 364 -10.71 -19.35 3.01
CA ASN A 364 -10.04 -20.33 2.13
C ASN A 364 -8.81 -20.92 2.82
N PRO A 365 -8.95 -21.98 3.65
CA PRO A 365 -7.84 -22.57 4.41
C PRO A 365 -6.70 -23.16 3.55
N ALA A 366 -6.84 -23.20 2.22
CA ALA A 366 -5.74 -23.50 1.31
C ALA A 366 -4.72 -22.35 1.21
N ILE A 367 -5.00 -21.21 1.85
CA ILE A 367 -4.12 -20.04 1.91
C ILE A 367 -3.66 -19.84 3.35
N VAL A 368 -2.37 -19.63 3.53
CA VAL A 368 -1.77 -19.27 4.82
C VAL A 368 -0.90 -18.02 4.66
N TYR A 369 -0.89 -17.20 5.70
CA TYR A 369 0.04 -16.07 5.82
C TYR A 369 1.02 -16.39 6.93
N LEU A 370 2.30 -16.25 6.65
CA LEU A 370 3.36 -16.58 7.60
C LEU A 370 4.49 -15.57 7.59
N SER A 371 5.20 -15.51 8.71
CA SER A 371 6.38 -14.68 8.90
C SER A 371 7.62 -15.57 9.01
N LYS A 372 8.64 -15.28 8.21
CA LYS A 372 9.93 -15.99 8.27
C LYS A 372 11.09 -15.04 7.93
N PRO A 373 12.31 -15.31 8.42
CA PRO A 373 13.44 -14.42 8.20
C PRO A 373 13.94 -14.47 6.75
N VAL A 374 14.24 -13.29 6.21
CA VAL A 374 14.99 -13.05 4.98
C VAL A 374 16.16 -12.16 5.37
N LYS A 375 17.41 -12.61 5.22
CA LYS A 375 18.60 -11.88 5.67
C LYS A 375 18.48 -11.39 7.13
N ASP A 376 18.04 -12.25 8.04
CA ASP A 376 17.86 -11.96 9.46
C ASP A 376 16.66 -11.08 9.86
N ILE A 377 15.90 -10.50 8.95
CA ILE A 377 14.66 -9.75 9.22
C ILE A 377 13.46 -10.63 8.88
N PHE A 378 12.48 -10.66 9.77
CA PHE A 378 11.24 -11.37 9.51
C PHE A 378 10.39 -10.61 8.50
N GLU A 379 9.94 -11.32 7.45
CA GLU A 379 9.10 -10.80 6.38
C GLU A 379 7.81 -11.62 6.27
N ILE A 380 6.73 -10.99 5.78
CA ILE A 380 5.42 -11.64 5.59
C ILE A 380 5.36 -12.30 4.22
N PHE A 381 4.84 -13.52 4.20
CA PHE A 381 4.61 -14.31 3.00
C PHE A 381 3.15 -14.79 2.95
N LYS A 382 2.61 -14.91 1.75
CA LYS A 382 1.39 -15.65 1.44
C LYS A 382 1.78 -16.96 0.79
N TYR A 383 1.30 -18.07 1.31
CA TYR A 383 1.47 -19.41 0.72
C TYR A 383 0.12 -19.97 0.31
N THR A 384 0.08 -20.68 -0.82
CA THR A 384 -1.14 -21.30 -1.35
C THR A 384 -0.85 -22.75 -1.73
N THR A 385 -1.80 -23.63 -1.42
CA THR A 385 -1.79 -25.04 -1.85
C THR A 385 -2.98 -25.33 -2.76
N ASN A 386 -2.77 -26.19 -3.79
CA ASN A 386 -3.83 -26.67 -4.67
C ASN A 386 -4.03 -28.18 -4.56
N ASP A 387 -3.32 -28.83 -3.63
CA ASP A 387 -3.28 -30.28 -3.46
C ASP A 387 -3.41 -30.69 -1.99
N PHE A 388 -4.24 -29.92 -1.24
CA PHE A 388 -4.58 -30.17 0.15
C PHE A 388 -3.40 -30.12 1.11
N GLY A 389 -2.41 -29.29 0.83
CA GLY A 389 -1.26 -29.07 1.70
C GLY A 389 -0.01 -29.85 1.35
N LYS A 390 -0.03 -30.73 0.33
CA LYS A 390 1.13 -31.54 -0.06
C LYS A 390 2.24 -30.69 -0.66
N THR A 391 1.87 -29.69 -1.48
CA THR A 391 2.81 -28.71 -2.05
C THR A 391 2.33 -27.29 -1.84
N TRP A 392 3.28 -26.36 -1.77
CA TRP A 392 3.01 -24.96 -1.47
C TRP A 392 3.73 -24.02 -2.42
N SER A 393 3.03 -23.01 -2.92
CA SER A 393 3.59 -21.87 -3.65
C SER A 393 3.56 -20.64 -2.77
N GLY A 394 4.69 -19.95 -2.64
CA GLY A 394 4.82 -18.79 -1.74
C GLY A 394 5.13 -17.50 -2.48
N ILE A 395 4.46 -16.42 -2.09
CA ILE A 395 4.72 -15.04 -2.54
C ILE A 395 5.14 -14.22 -1.33
N GLN A 396 6.26 -13.53 -1.43
CA GLN A 396 6.70 -12.58 -0.41
C GLN A 396 5.87 -11.29 -0.54
N LEU A 397 5.31 -10.81 0.57
CA LEU A 397 4.49 -9.59 0.61
C LEU A 397 5.29 -8.37 1.07
N THR A 398 6.15 -8.53 2.08
CA THR A 398 7.03 -7.46 2.56
C THR A 398 8.46 -7.74 2.14
N HIS A 399 9.19 -6.69 1.73
CA HIS A 399 10.53 -6.81 1.16
C HIS A 399 11.48 -5.80 1.78
N ASN A 400 12.74 -6.22 2.01
CA ASN A 400 13.83 -5.34 2.45
C ASN A 400 13.46 -4.49 3.67
N SER A 401 12.68 -5.04 4.59
CA SER A 401 12.26 -4.31 5.79
C SER A 401 13.45 -4.04 6.70
N LEU A 402 13.42 -2.89 7.39
CA LEU A 402 14.45 -2.52 8.35
C LEU A 402 14.21 -3.13 9.74
N LYS A 403 12.97 -3.56 10.00
CA LYS A 403 12.50 -4.15 11.24
C LYS A 403 11.62 -5.37 10.96
N ASP A 404 11.44 -6.20 11.97
CA ASP A 404 10.70 -7.43 11.86
C ASP A 404 9.21 -7.20 11.56
N ASN A 405 8.65 -8.04 10.67
CA ASN A 405 7.23 -8.16 10.38
C ASN A 405 6.77 -9.53 10.89
N VAL A 406 5.91 -9.55 11.91
CA VAL A 406 5.55 -10.77 12.62
C VAL A 406 4.07 -10.84 12.97
N ARG A 407 3.61 -12.03 13.35
CA ARG A 407 2.24 -12.29 13.81
C ARG A 407 1.18 -11.82 12.82
N PRO A 408 1.22 -12.31 11.57
CA PRO A 408 0.19 -11.99 10.58
C PRO A 408 -1.18 -12.41 11.08
N TYR A 409 -2.20 -11.67 10.70
CA TYR A 409 -3.59 -11.95 11.01
C TYR A 409 -4.47 -11.66 9.79
N VAL A 410 -5.30 -12.61 9.39
CA VAL A 410 -6.23 -12.48 8.27
C VAL A 410 -7.57 -11.93 8.77
N VAL A 411 -8.08 -10.91 8.09
CA VAL A 411 -9.38 -10.30 8.42
C VAL A 411 -10.49 -11.35 8.32
N ARG A 412 -11.25 -11.52 9.40
CA ARG A 412 -12.35 -12.49 9.46
C ARG A 412 -13.60 -11.97 8.76
N PHE A 413 -14.39 -12.90 8.25
CA PHE A 413 -15.68 -12.65 7.58
C PHE A 413 -15.58 -11.79 6.30
N ALA A 414 -14.40 -11.68 5.76
CA ALA A 414 -14.11 -10.83 4.61
C ALA A 414 -14.20 -11.62 3.29
N PRO A 415 -14.78 -11.07 2.21
CA PRO A 415 -14.63 -11.66 0.88
C PRO A 415 -13.16 -11.86 0.50
N GLU A 416 -12.86 -12.84 -0.36
CA GLU A 416 -11.47 -13.16 -0.74
C GLU A 416 -10.71 -11.97 -1.35
N ASN A 417 -11.42 -11.07 -2.03
CA ASN A 417 -10.86 -9.98 -2.82
C ASN A 417 -10.83 -8.64 -2.10
N ILE A 418 -10.96 -8.60 -0.77
CA ILE A 418 -10.84 -7.33 -0.06
C ILE A 418 -9.38 -6.93 0.18
N SER A 419 -9.19 -5.63 0.37
CA SER A 419 -7.99 -5.05 0.92
C SER A 419 -8.36 -4.00 1.97
N PRO A 420 -7.69 -4.04 3.13
CA PRO A 420 -6.64 -5.00 3.48
C PRO A 420 -7.19 -6.41 3.75
N ARG A 421 -6.39 -7.42 3.41
CA ARG A 421 -6.67 -8.83 3.71
C ARG A 421 -5.92 -9.33 4.93
N VAL A 422 -4.67 -8.91 5.09
CA VAL A 422 -3.79 -9.33 6.18
C VAL A 422 -3.20 -8.12 6.91
N LEU A 423 -3.16 -8.20 8.23
CA LEU A 423 -2.51 -7.25 9.11
C LEU A 423 -1.36 -7.96 9.85
N TRP A 424 -0.34 -7.21 10.29
CA TRP A 424 0.77 -7.76 11.07
C TRP A 424 1.42 -6.72 11.97
N ILE A 425 2.18 -7.18 12.95
CA ILE A 425 3.03 -6.34 13.79
C ILE A 425 4.32 -6.02 13.03
N HIS A 426 4.73 -4.76 13.04
CA HIS A 426 6.00 -4.29 12.48
C HIS A 426 6.77 -3.47 13.51
N GLY A 427 8.03 -3.80 13.75
CA GLY A 427 8.88 -3.02 14.64
C GLY A 427 9.74 -3.87 15.57
N ASP A 428 10.18 -3.25 16.66
CA ASP A 428 11.02 -3.90 17.66
C ASP A 428 10.13 -4.51 18.75
N TYR A 429 10.09 -5.83 18.81
CA TYR A 429 9.34 -6.59 19.80
C TYR A 429 10.33 -7.41 20.64
N GLU A 430 10.50 -7.06 21.90
CA GLU A 430 11.40 -7.74 22.83
C GLU A 430 10.66 -8.69 23.77
N HIS A 431 9.48 -8.28 24.23
CA HIS A 431 8.66 -9.00 25.20
C HIS A 431 7.21 -8.53 25.08
N TYR A 432 6.24 -9.34 25.55
CA TYR A 432 4.83 -8.99 25.55
C TYR A 432 4.48 -7.71 26.36
N THR A 433 5.39 -7.26 27.25
CA THR A 433 5.29 -6.01 28.00
C THR A 433 6.31 -4.95 27.54
N ASN A 434 7.18 -5.28 26.60
CA ASN A 434 8.21 -4.38 26.08
C ASN A 434 8.29 -4.47 24.55
N PHE A 435 7.61 -3.55 23.89
CA PHE A 435 7.56 -3.49 22.43
C PHE A 435 7.50 -2.02 21.94
N SER A 436 8.13 -1.78 20.81
CA SER A 436 8.05 -0.54 20.04
C SER A 436 7.64 -0.91 18.62
N THR A 437 6.35 -1.23 18.47
CA THR A 437 5.78 -1.78 17.25
C THR A 437 4.55 -1.03 16.80
N GLY A 438 4.24 -1.14 15.52
CA GLY A 438 3.00 -0.69 14.92
C GLY A 438 2.26 -1.82 14.25
N ILE A 439 1.05 -1.54 13.78
CA ILE A 439 0.24 -2.44 12.97
C ILE A 439 0.27 -1.98 11.53
N LYS A 440 0.67 -2.89 10.66
CA LYS A 440 0.67 -2.68 9.21
C LYS A 440 -0.30 -3.64 8.54
N THR A 441 -0.67 -3.31 7.32
CA THR A 441 -1.62 -4.10 6.53
C THR A 441 -1.23 -4.09 5.07
N ASP A 442 -1.55 -5.16 4.34
CA ASP A 442 -1.39 -5.19 2.90
C ASP A 442 -2.21 -4.06 2.26
N LYS A 443 -1.59 -3.42 1.30
CA LYS A 443 -2.26 -2.46 0.44
C LYS A 443 -2.58 -3.21 -0.85
N GLN A 444 -3.86 -3.42 -1.13
CA GLN A 444 -4.17 -3.87 -2.47
C GLN A 444 -3.77 -2.77 -3.44
N ASN A 445 -3.06 -3.18 -4.47
CA ASN A 445 -2.98 -2.44 -5.71
C ASN A 445 -4.37 -2.50 -6.37
N LEU A 446 -5.33 -1.80 -5.78
CA LEU A 446 -6.59 -1.55 -6.46
C LEU A 446 -6.27 -0.56 -7.57
N LYS A 447 -6.61 -0.93 -8.79
CA LYS A 447 -6.65 0.03 -9.90
C LYS A 447 -7.38 1.28 -9.40
N PRO A 448 -6.81 2.48 -9.52
CA PRO A 448 -7.48 3.69 -9.06
C PRO A 448 -8.87 3.82 -9.71
N SER A 449 -9.81 4.31 -8.94
CA SER A 449 -11.14 4.60 -9.47
C SER A 449 -11.06 5.68 -10.55
N ASN A 450 -11.75 5.48 -11.66
CA ASN A 450 -11.89 6.47 -12.74
C ASN A 450 -13.02 7.46 -12.51
N GLN A 451 -13.66 7.46 -11.34
CA GLN A 451 -14.71 8.42 -11.01
C GLN A 451 -14.20 9.86 -11.06
N PHE A 452 -15.04 10.76 -11.55
CA PHE A 452 -14.72 12.19 -11.62
C PHE A 452 -15.10 12.87 -10.29
N THR A 453 -14.37 12.51 -9.23
CA THR A 453 -14.52 13.03 -7.86
C THR A 453 -13.17 13.40 -7.27
N GLU A 454 -13.13 14.31 -6.31
CA GLU A 454 -11.89 14.75 -5.67
C GLU A 454 -11.08 13.57 -5.13
N ALA A 455 -11.71 12.69 -4.38
CA ALA A 455 -11.04 11.53 -3.79
C ALA A 455 -10.44 10.58 -4.84
N ALA A 456 -11.17 10.31 -5.93
CA ALA A 456 -10.68 9.43 -7.00
C ALA A 456 -9.52 10.06 -7.78
N VAL A 457 -9.59 11.38 -8.06
CA VAL A 457 -8.50 12.11 -8.73
C VAL A 457 -7.24 12.11 -7.89
N LEU A 458 -7.35 12.45 -6.60
CA LEU A 458 -6.20 12.44 -5.67
C LEU A 458 -5.59 11.04 -5.55
N ASN A 459 -6.42 10.01 -5.41
CA ASN A 459 -5.95 8.63 -5.31
C ASN A 459 -5.20 8.18 -6.58
N ALA A 460 -5.74 8.48 -7.77
CA ALA A 460 -5.08 8.13 -9.03
C ALA A 460 -3.72 8.83 -9.18
N MET A 461 -3.64 10.13 -8.83
CA MET A 461 -2.39 10.88 -8.85
C MET A 461 -1.37 10.33 -7.84
N GLU A 462 -1.81 10.00 -6.63
CA GLU A 462 -0.94 9.41 -5.60
C GLU A 462 -0.38 8.06 -6.03
N CYS A 463 -1.23 7.17 -6.56
CA CYS A 463 -0.79 5.87 -7.05
C CYS A 463 0.28 5.99 -8.13
N VAL A 464 0.08 6.88 -9.11
CA VAL A 464 1.03 7.09 -10.22
C VAL A 464 2.33 7.73 -9.73
N ALA A 465 2.23 8.74 -8.85
CA ALA A 465 3.41 9.39 -8.27
C ALA A 465 4.21 8.44 -7.38
N ASP A 466 3.56 7.65 -6.54
CA ASP A 466 4.21 6.67 -5.67
C ASP A 466 4.88 5.55 -6.46
N TRP A 467 4.24 5.08 -7.53
CA TRP A 467 4.87 4.14 -8.45
C TRP A 467 6.17 4.74 -9.03
N GLN A 468 6.13 5.99 -9.49
CA GLN A 468 7.30 6.64 -10.09
C GLN A 468 8.45 6.86 -9.10
N LEU A 469 8.16 7.17 -7.82
CA LEU A 469 9.21 7.31 -6.81
C LEU A 469 10.03 6.03 -6.62
N GLN A 470 9.47 4.89 -6.92
CA GLN A 470 10.06 3.57 -6.69
C GLN A 470 10.78 3.02 -7.92
N GLU A 471 10.43 3.54 -9.10
CA GLU A 471 11.10 3.14 -10.34
C GLU A 471 12.42 3.91 -10.52
N PRO A 472 13.48 3.24 -10.93
CA PRO A 472 14.73 3.92 -11.22
C PRO A 472 14.56 4.88 -12.40
N LEU A 473 15.19 6.04 -12.33
CA LEU A 473 15.31 6.94 -13.48
C LEU A 473 16.34 6.39 -14.45
N HIS A 474 15.89 5.98 -15.63
CA HIS A 474 16.75 5.34 -16.66
C HIS A 474 17.52 6.36 -17.52
N TYR A 475 17.15 7.64 -17.47
CA TYR A 475 17.76 8.73 -18.22
C TYR A 475 18.58 9.62 -17.29
N ASP A 476 19.49 10.42 -17.87
CA ASP A 476 20.24 11.41 -17.10
C ASP A 476 19.27 12.37 -16.38
N LEU A 477 19.63 12.81 -15.17
CA LEU A 477 18.78 13.66 -14.34
C LEU A 477 18.42 15.00 -15.02
N THR A 478 19.19 15.42 -16.01
CA THR A 478 18.95 16.66 -16.77
C THR A 478 18.32 16.39 -18.14
N ASP A 479 18.01 15.15 -18.46
CA ASP A 479 17.33 14.78 -19.70
C ASP A 479 15.88 15.29 -19.72
N TRP A 480 15.39 15.65 -20.91
CA TRP A 480 14.04 16.19 -21.10
C TRP A 480 12.93 15.24 -20.63
N THR A 481 13.13 13.94 -20.72
CA THR A 481 12.19 12.94 -20.27
C THR A 481 11.91 13.10 -18.78
N ASN A 482 13.00 13.21 -18.01
CA ASN A 482 12.93 13.47 -16.57
C ASN A 482 12.49 14.92 -16.28
N GLY A 483 12.89 15.90 -17.10
CA GLY A 483 12.43 17.28 -16.97
C GLY A 483 10.91 17.41 -17.04
N ALA A 484 10.27 16.69 -17.95
CA ALA A 484 8.82 16.62 -18.06
C ALA A 484 8.16 15.87 -16.89
N LEU A 485 8.76 14.77 -16.41
CA LEU A 485 8.33 14.10 -15.19
C LEU A 485 8.32 15.08 -14.00
N PHE A 486 9.43 15.76 -13.79
CA PHE A 486 9.60 16.63 -12.63
C PHE A 486 8.65 17.82 -12.65
N ALA A 487 8.28 18.34 -13.84
CA ALA A 487 7.25 19.37 -13.97
C ALA A 487 5.90 18.91 -13.40
N GLY A 488 5.49 17.65 -13.65
CA GLY A 488 4.28 17.09 -13.06
C GLY A 488 4.44 16.74 -11.57
N MET A 489 5.56 16.13 -11.19
CA MET A 489 5.83 15.73 -9.81
C MET A 489 5.88 16.91 -8.85
N VAL A 490 6.45 18.07 -9.26
CA VAL A 490 6.49 19.24 -8.38
C VAL A 490 5.11 19.88 -8.19
N GLU A 491 4.25 19.85 -9.20
CA GLU A 491 2.86 20.30 -9.06
C GLU A 491 2.05 19.34 -8.17
N TRP A 492 2.25 18.02 -8.30
CA TRP A 492 1.68 17.05 -7.37
C TRP A 492 2.16 17.24 -5.92
N ALA A 493 3.48 17.46 -5.73
CA ALA A 493 4.03 17.72 -4.40
C ALA A 493 3.35 18.90 -3.69
N LYS A 494 3.00 19.96 -4.45
CA LYS A 494 2.26 21.12 -3.91
C LYS A 494 0.84 20.78 -3.49
N ILE A 495 0.15 19.91 -4.22
CA ILE A 495 -1.25 19.52 -3.93
C ILE A 495 -1.31 18.53 -2.78
N SER A 496 -0.46 17.51 -2.80
CA SER A 496 -0.44 16.47 -1.76
C SER A 496 0.03 17.00 -0.40
N GLY A 497 0.84 18.06 -0.40
CA GLY A 497 1.47 18.59 0.81
C GLY A 497 2.45 17.62 1.48
N ASN A 498 2.75 16.47 0.86
CA ASN A 498 3.61 15.45 1.44
C ASN A 498 5.09 15.73 1.11
N GLU A 499 5.88 15.95 2.14
CA GLU A 499 7.30 16.28 2.03
C GLU A 499 8.15 15.18 1.35
N LYS A 500 7.68 13.92 1.28
CA LYS A 500 8.43 12.85 0.58
C LYS A 500 8.71 13.21 -0.89
N TYR A 501 7.74 13.83 -1.58
CA TYR A 501 7.90 14.23 -2.99
C TYR A 501 8.86 15.41 -3.13
N PHE A 502 8.79 16.41 -2.24
CA PHE A 502 9.72 17.52 -2.24
C PHE A 502 11.15 17.08 -1.93
N ASN A 503 11.33 16.20 -0.94
CA ASN A 503 12.65 15.66 -0.58
C ASN A 503 13.28 14.90 -1.75
N TRP A 504 12.50 14.10 -2.46
CA TRP A 504 12.96 13.40 -3.68
C TRP A 504 13.39 14.40 -4.76
N LEU A 505 12.58 15.43 -5.04
CA LEU A 505 12.90 16.45 -6.04
C LEU A 505 14.12 17.31 -5.67
N ILE A 506 14.31 17.64 -4.39
CA ILE A 506 15.50 18.35 -3.90
C ILE A 506 16.75 17.49 -4.07
N ASP A 507 16.68 16.20 -3.77
CA ASP A 507 17.79 15.26 -3.95
C ASP A 507 18.22 15.19 -5.43
N ILE A 508 17.27 15.16 -6.36
CA ILE A 508 17.52 15.25 -7.81
C ILE A 508 18.26 16.54 -8.16
N GLY A 509 17.76 17.71 -7.71
CA GLY A 509 18.41 18.99 -7.97
C GLY A 509 19.83 19.05 -7.41
N ASN A 510 20.06 18.53 -6.22
CA ASN A 510 21.38 18.45 -5.61
C ASN A 510 22.34 17.52 -6.39
N LYS A 511 21.88 16.34 -6.80
CA LYS A 511 22.64 15.40 -7.62
C LYS A 511 22.99 15.97 -8.99
N ALA A 512 22.05 16.66 -9.63
CA ALA A 512 22.25 17.38 -10.89
C ALA A 512 23.08 18.68 -10.70
N ARG A 513 23.40 19.05 -9.45
CA ARG A 513 24.10 20.31 -9.11
C ARG A 513 23.40 21.55 -9.68
N TRP A 514 22.09 21.48 -9.83
CA TRP A 514 21.22 22.53 -10.37
C TRP A 514 21.61 22.98 -11.80
N ARG A 515 22.28 22.09 -12.56
CA ARG A 515 22.73 22.38 -13.93
C ARG A 515 21.66 21.94 -14.92
N LEU A 516 21.67 22.61 -16.08
CA LEU A 516 20.94 22.19 -17.27
C LEU A 516 21.69 21.06 -17.99
N GLY A 517 21.10 20.50 -19.05
CA GLY A 517 21.79 19.55 -19.91
C GLY A 517 22.99 20.18 -20.64
N ASN A 518 23.75 19.36 -21.33
CA ASN A 518 25.06 19.75 -21.87
C ASN A 518 24.98 20.45 -23.25
N ARG A 519 23.82 20.35 -23.95
CA ARG A 519 23.60 20.93 -25.27
C ARG A 519 23.10 22.39 -25.11
N THR A 520 24.01 23.34 -25.16
CA THR A 520 23.77 24.72 -24.74
C THR A 520 22.51 25.36 -25.30
N TYR A 521 22.24 25.19 -26.61
CA TYR A 521 21.10 25.80 -27.30
C TYR A 521 19.83 24.91 -27.29
N HIS A 522 19.98 23.62 -27.02
CA HIS A 522 18.93 22.64 -27.20
C HIS A 522 17.80 22.79 -26.17
N ALA A 523 16.56 22.97 -26.63
CA ALA A 523 15.41 23.19 -25.76
C ALA A 523 15.20 22.09 -24.75
N ASP A 524 15.43 20.84 -25.14
CA ASP A 524 15.27 19.67 -24.25
C ASP A 524 16.13 19.81 -22.99
N ASP A 525 17.35 20.28 -23.16
CA ASP A 525 18.32 20.45 -22.08
C ASP A 525 17.94 21.56 -21.10
N HIS A 526 16.99 22.43 -21.50
CA HIS A 526 16.44 23.47 -20.63
C HIS A 526 15.32 22.91 -19.72
N CYS A 527 14.63 21.82 -20.11
CA CYS A 527 13.36 21.37 -19.53
C CYS A 527 13.42 21.17 -18.01
N VAL A 528 14.52 20.61 -17.49
CA VAL A 528 14.73 20.40 -16.04
C VAL A 528 14.70 21.70 -15.24
N GLY A 529 14.95 22.84 -15.89
CA GLY A 529 14.86 24.16 -15.28
C GLY A 529 13.47 24.49 -14.71
N GLN A 530 12.39 23.87 -15.21
CA GLN A 530 11.05 23.99 -14.62
C GLN A 530 11.05 23.56 -13.16
N LEU A 531 11.65 22.41 -12.84
CA LEU A 531 11.81 21.93 -11.46
C LEU A 531 12.56 22.94 -10.59
N TYR A 532 13.71 23.43 -11.09
CA TYR A 532 14.59 24.29 -10.31
C TYR A 532 13.90 25.61 -9.92
N ILE A 533 13.12 26.17 -10.84
CA ILE A 533 12.35 27.39 -10.59
C ILE A 533 11.23 27.14 -9.57
N GLU A 534 10.53 26.02 -9.64
CA GLU A 534 9.45 25.70 -8.69
C GLU A 534 9.98 25.43 -7.27
N LEU A 535 11.14 24.79 -7.16
CA LEU A 535 11.81 24.60 -5.86
C LEU A 535 12.35 25.93 -5.33
N PHE A 536 12.90 26.79 -6.20
CA PHE A 536 13.28 28.15 -5.80
C PHE A 536 12.10 28.97 -5.28
N ARG A 537 10.93 28.88 -5.89
CA ARG A 537 9.70 29.53 -5.40
C ARG A 537 9.34 29.10 -3.98
N LYS A 538 9.58 27.85 -3.64
CA LYS A 538 9.27 27.29 -2.31
C LYS A 538 10.35 27.64 -1.27
N TYR A 539 11.63 27.49 -1.63
CA TYR A 539 12.74 27.52 -0.67
C TYR A 539 13.59 28.79 -0.70
N GLY A 540 13.53 29.59 -1.76
CA GLY A 540 14.26 30.87 -1.90
C GLY A 540 15.77 30.74 -2.09
N ASP A 541 16.32 29.54 -2.28
CA ASP A 541 17.76 29.30 -2.38
C ASP A 541 18.27 29.58 -3.80
N ASN A 542 19.02 30.67 -3.97
CA ASN A 542 19.57 31.12 -5.26
C ASN A 542 20.45 30.10 -5.98
N LYS A 543 21.05 29.12 -5.25
CA LYS A 543 21.84 28.05 -5.89
C LYS A 543 21.00 27.26 -6.89
N MET A 544 19.68 27.16 -6.69
CA MET A 544 18.76 26.41 -7.53
C MET A 544 18.58 27.01 -8.92
N ILE A 545 18.71 28.33 -9.06
CA ILE A 545 18.45 29.06 -10.31
C ILE A 545 19.65 29.77 -10.90
N ASN A 546 20.75 29.99 -10.16
CA ASN A 546 21.92 30.71 -10.67
C ASN A 546 22.54 30.05 -11.90
N PRO A 547 22.75 28.72 -11.99
CA PRO A 547 23.26 28.10 -13.21
C PRO A 547 22.36 28.33 -14.42
N LEU A 548 21.05 28.16 -14.25
CA LEU A 548 20.03 28.41 -15.28
C LEU A 548 20.07 29.87 -15.76
N LYS A 549 20.06 30.80 -14.81
CA LYS A 549 20.08 32.25 -15.12
C LYS A 549 21.33 32.64 -15.91
N ASN A 550 22.52 32.17 -15.48
CA ASN A 550 23.79 32.44 -16.17
C ASN A 550 23.78 31.86 -17.58
N HIS A 551 23.25 30.67 -17.77
CA HIS A 551 23.12 29.99 -19.06
C HIS A 551 22.24 30.81 -20.02
N PHE A 552 21.06 31.25 -19.56
CA PHE A 552 20.13 32.01 -20.39
C PHE A 552 20.62 33.44 -20.65
N ASP A 553 21.32 34.07 -19.71
CA ASP A 553 21.97 35.36 -19.93
C ASP A 553 23.04 35.25 -21.03
N TRP A 554 23.78 34.14 -21.07
CA TRP A 554 24.74 33.89 -22.14
C TRP A 554 24.07 33.65 -23.48
N LEU A 555 22.99 32.87 -23.54
CA LEU A 555 22.23 32.61 -24.78
C LEU A 555 21.67 33.91 -25.42
N ILE A 556 21.15 34.81 -24.61
CA ILE A 556 20.66 36.11 -25.10
C ILE A 556 21.78 36.90 -25.78
N GLY A 557 23.00 36.86 -25.22
CA GLY A 557 24.18 37.50 -25.82
C GLY A 557 24.76 36.78 -27.03
N ASN A 558 24.44 35.50 -27.22
CA ASN A 558 25.00 34.61 -28.24
C ASN A 558 23.89 33.79 -28.93
N PRO A 559 22.88 34.41 -29.54
CA PRO A 559 21.77 33.64 -30.14
C PRO A 559 22.26 32.82 -31.33
N SER A 560 21.67 31.62 -31.49
CA SER A 560 21.93 30.77 -32.65
C SER A 560 21.42 31.45 -33.93
N LYS A 561 22.19 31.33 -35.00
CA LYS A 561 21.88 31.91 -36.31
C LYS A 561 21.54 30.86 -37.38
N ILE A 562 21.39 29.60 -36.99
CA ILE A 562 21.08 28.53 -37.90
C ILE A 562 19.63 28.57 -38.39
N SER A 563 19.36 27.86 -39.49
CA SER A 563 18.02 27.67 -40.04
C SER A 563 17.16 26.80 -39.14
N LEU A 564 15.84 26.91 -39.21
CA LEU A 564 14.88 26.00 -38.61
C LEU A 564 14.70 24.70 -39.39
N LYS A 565 15.36 24.55 -40.55
CA LYS A 565 15.26 23.34 -41.34
C LYS A 565 15.84 22.13 -40.60
N PHE A 566 15.04 21.10 -40.39
CA PHE A 566 15.43 19.88 -39.70
C PHE A 566 16.22 18.96 -40.65
N GLN A 567 17.53 18.84 -40.46
CA GLN A 567 18.42 18.08 -41.35
C GLN A 567 18.84 16.78 -40.65
N SER A 568 18.68 15.65 -41.33
CA SER A 568 18.98 14.33 -40.79
C SER A 568 20.48 14.09 -40.53
N ASP A 569 21.38 14.84 -41.17
CA ASP A 569 22.82 14.54 -41.17
C ASP A 569 23.60 15.33 -40.09
N SER A 570 22.94 16.25 -39.38
CA SER A 570 23.55 17.00 -38.27
C SER A 570 22.51 17.42 -37.25
N ILE A 571 21.90 16.41 -36.66
CA ILE A 571 20.83 16.56 -35.62
C ILE A 571 21.22 17.57 -34.52
N THR A 572 22.50 17.65 -34.14
CA THR A 572 23.01 18.59 -33.13
C THR A 572 22.99 20.02 -33.53
N ARG A 573 23.00 20.38 -34.83
CA ARG A 573 22.99 21.76 -35.26
C ARG A 573 21.61 22.31 -35.58
N CYS A 574 20.72 21.51 -36.21
CA CYS A 574 19.36 21.97 -36.48
C CYS A 574 18.57 22.26 -35.20
N THR A 575 18.84 21.56 -34.12
CA THR A 575 18.21 21.73 -32.83
C THR A 575 18.79 22.87 -31.97
N ASP A 576 19.81 23.60 -32.46
CA ASP A 576 20.27 24.83 -31.82
C ASP A 576 19.24 25.97 -31.92
N ARG A 577 18.16 25.74 -32.65
CA ARG A 577 16.93 26.55 -32.60
C ARG A 577 15.75 25.61 -32.40
N TRP A 578 14.61 26.15 -32.04
CA TRP A 578 13.44 25.31 -31.74
C TRP A 578 12.76 24.83 -33.04
N SER A 579 13.45 23.93 -33.77
CA SER A 579 13.06 23.45 -35.09
C SER A 579 12.07 22.30 -35.09
N TRP A 580 11.56 21.90 -33.92
CA TRP A 580 10.56 20.87 -33.77
C TRP A 580 9.51 21.30 -32.69
N CYS A 581 8.27 20.81 -32.82
CA CYS A 581 7.16 21.30 -32.02
C CYS A 581 7.30 21.00 -30.51
N ASP A 582 7.94 19.89 -30.16
CA ASP A 582 8.14 19.49 -28.75
C ASP A 582 8.95 20.56 -27.99
N ALA A 583 9.85 21.25 -28.67
CA ALA A 583 10.66 22.31 -28.08
C ALA A 583 9.83 23.39 -27.38
N ILE A 584 8.56 23.60 -27.78
CA ILE A 584 7.65 24.59 -27.19
C ILE A 584 7.34 24.27 -25.72
N PHE A 585 7.30 22.99 -25.33
CA PHE A 585 7.20 22.62 -23.91
C PHE A 585 8.55 22.75 -23.19
N MET A 586 9.63 22.37 -23.86
CA MET A 586 10.93 22.16 -23.24
C MET A 586 11.65 23.48 -22.89
N GLY A 587 11.72 24.40 -23.84
CA GLY A 587 12.40 25.68 -23.68
C GLY A 587 11.47 26.81 -23.17
N PRO A 588 10.49 27.28 -23.97
CA PRO A 588 9.66 28.44 -23.70
C PRO A 588 9.06 28.48 -22.30
N THR A 589 8.63 27.35 -21.77
CA THR A 589 8.07 27.25 -20.41
C THR A 589 9.09 27.68 -19.34
N VAL A 590 10.34 27.27 -19.47
CA VAL A 590 11.42 27.61 -18.53
C VAL A 590 11.78 29.09 -18.63
N TRP A 591 11.90 29.60 -19.87
CA TRP A 591 12.18 31.01 -20.11
C TRP A 591 11.12 31.94 -19.51
N THR A 592 9.84 31.55 -19.69
CA THR A 592 8.70 32.31 -19.16
C THR A 592 8.66 32.27 -17.63
N LYS A 593 8.86 31.09 -17.03
CA LYS A 593 8.96 30.95 -15.58
C LYS A 593 10.13 31.73 -14.98
N LEU A 594 11.30 31.74 -15.64
CA LEU A 594 12.44 32.52 -15.19
C LEU A 594 12.15 34.01 -15.25
N ALA A 595 11.48 34.47 -16.30
CA ALA A 595 11.04 35.85 -16.41
C ALA A 595 10.10 36.24 -15.27
N SER A 596 9.15 35.36 -14.93
CA SER A 596 8.15 35.64 -13.89
C SER A 596 8.77 35.77 -12.49
N ILE A 597 9.81 34.99 -12.15
CA ILE A 597 10.48 35.06 -10.83
C ILE A 597 11.54 36.19 -10.77
N THR A 598 12.07 36.64 -11.92
CA THR A 598 13.13 37.63 -11.96
C THR A 598 12.63 39.04 -12.32
N GLY A 599 11.41 39.15 -12.88
CA GLY A 599 10.87 40.38 -13.42
C GLY A 599 11.60 40.91 -14.66
N LYS A 600 12.49 40.14 -15.29
CA LYS A 600 13.34 40.60 -16.39
C LYS A 600 12.71 40.27 -17.75
N LYS A 601 12.25 41.33 -18.44
CA LYS A 601 11.60 41.24 -19.76
C LYS A 601 12.46 40.57 -20.84
N LYS A 602 13.80 40.70 -20.78
CA LYS A 602 14.71 40.10 -21.76
C LYS A 602 14.51 38.61 -22.01
N TYR A 603 14.10 37.83 -20.97
CA TYR A 603 13.81 36.43 -21.10
C TYR A 603 12.52 36.18 -21.90
N LEU A 604 11.51 37.04 -21.73
CA LEU A 604 10.28 36.97 -22.53
C LEU A 604 10.55 37.39 -23.99
N ASP A 605 11.36 38.40 -24.22
CA ASP A 605 11.68 38.88 -25.57
C ASP A 605 12.40 37.80 -26.40
N PHE A 606 13.37 37.12 -25.78
CA PHE A 606 14.04 35.97 -26.42
C PHE A 606 13.06 34.79 -26.66
N MET A 607 12.31 34.43 -25.66
CA MET A 607 11.32 33.33 -25.75
C MET A 607 10.30 33.62 -26.85
N GLU A 608 9.70 34.81 -26.88
CA GLU A 608 8.70 35.16 -27.88
C GLU A 608 9.28 35.14 -29.31
N SER A 609 10.50 35.64 -29.49
CA SER A 609 11.17 35.63 -30.79
C SER A 609 11.32 34.22 -31.35
N GLU A 610 11.88 33.28 -30.55
CA GLU A 610 12.08 31.89 -30.98
C GLU A 610 10.75 31.14 -31.11
N PHE A 611 9.79 31.39 -30.22
CA PHE A 611 8.46 30.80 -30.30
C PHE A 611 7.74 31.20 -31.60
N ARG A 612 7.82 32.46 -32.00
CA ARG A 612 7.21 32.94 -33.24
C ARG A 612 7.85 32.31 -34.49
N PHE A 613 9.16 32.23 -34.53
CA PHE A 613 9.84 31.55 -35.63
C PHE A 613 9.41 30.08 -35.75
N THR A 614 9.37 29.35 -34.68
CA THR A 614 8.90 27.96 -34.66
C THR A 614 7.44 27.84 -35.09
N THR A 615 6.58 28.69 -34.58
CA THR A 615 5.15 28.70 -34.90
C THR A 615 4.90 29.06 -36.37
N GLU A 616 5.53 30.10 -36.90
CA GLU A 616 5.40 30.52 -38.29
C GLU A 616 5.88 29.39 -39.24
N TYR A 617 6.84 28.57 -38.81
CA TYR A 617 7.40 27.48 -39.58
C TYR A 617 6.60 26.20 -39.55
N LEU A 618 6.09 25.80 -38.36
CA LEU A 618 5.52 24.48 -38.15
C LEU A 618 3.98 24.47 -37.97
N TYR A 619 3.35 25.61 -37.71
CA TYR A 619 1.91 25.66 -37.44
C TYR A 619 1.10 25.64 -38.74
N ASP A 620 0.29 24.60 -38.92
CA ASP A 620 -0.67 24.48 -40.01
C ASP A 620 -1.93 25.29 -39.70
N LYS A 621 -2.18 26.36 -40.46
CA LYS A 621 -3.28 27.29 -40.24
C LYS A 621 -4.66 26.71 -40.60
N ASP A 622 -4.73 25.69 -41.42
CA ASP A 622 -5.97 25.07 -41.84
C ASP A 622 -6.42 24.02 -40.80
N GLU A 623 -5.48 23.25 -40.29
CA GLU A 623 -5.75 22.22 -39.31
C GLU A 623 -5.63 22.67 -37.85
N HIS A 624 -5.04 23.84 -37.61
CA HIS A 624 -4.75 24.39 -36.28
C HIS A 624 -3.92 23.43 -35.39
N LEU A 625 -2.97 22.73 -36.03
CA LEU A 625 -2.07 21.76 -35.42
C LEU A 625 -0.63 22.02 -35.86
N TYR A 626 0.33 21.50 -35.11
CA TYR A 626 1.74 21.59 -35.45
C TYR A 626 2.25 20.33 -36.13
N PHE A 627 2.96 20.46 -37.23
CA PHE A 627 3.86 19.42 -37.70
C PHE A 627 4.97 19.19 -36.65
N ARG A 628 5.47 17.97 -36.53
CA ARG A 628 6.57 17.68 -35.64
C ARG A 628 7.81 18.50 -36.02
N ASP A 629 8.20 18.47 -37.31
CA ASP A 629 9.23 19.27 -37.95
C ASP A 629 8.94 19.32 -39.46
N ASP A 630 9.79 20.00 -40.25
CA ASP A 630 9.59 20.19 -41.68
C ASP A 630 9.69 18.89 -42.52
N THR A 631 10.27 17.84 -41.97
CA THR A 631 10.30 16.53 -42.67
C THR A 631 8.91 15.89 -42.80
N PHE A 632 7.93 16.37 -42.05
CA PHE A 632 6.53 15.90 -42.08
C PHE A 632 5.62 16.68 -43.00
N PHE A 633 6.06 17.80 -43.61
CA PHE A 633 5.21 18.65 -44.46
C PHE A 633 4.55 17.92 -45.63
N GLU A 634 5.31 17.06 -46.30
CA GLU A 634 4.83 16.31 -47.44
C GLU A 634 4.37 14.89 -47.09
N GLN A 635 4.57 14.45 -45.84
CA GLN A 635 4.16 13.10 -45.41
C GLN A 635 2.64 13.01 -45.24
N LYS A 636 2.11 11.86 -45.55
CA LYS A 636 0.68 11.52 -45.40
C LYS A 636 0.50 10.25 -44.58
N GLU A 637 -0.58 10.21 -43.83
CA GLU A 637 -1.08 9.02 -43.18
C GLU A 637 -1.69 8.03 -44.18
N ALA A 638 -1.99 6.81 -43.76
CA ALA A 638 -2.60 5.79 -44.58
C ALA A 638 -3.93 6.21 -45.21
N ASN A 639 -4.68 7.06 -44.55
CA ASN A 639 -5.94 7.64 -45.04
C ASN A 639 -5.75 8.88 -45.94
N GLY A 640 -4.50 9.23 -46.29
CA GLY A 640 -4.14 10.36 -47.13
C GLY A 640 -4.12 11.73 -46.46
N LYS A 641 -4.43 11.84 -45.18
CA LYS A 641 -4.36 13.10 -44.41
C LYS A 641 -2.93 13.45 -44.02
N LYS A 642 -2.71 14.70 -43.62
CA LYS A 642 -1.44 15.21 -43.08
C LYS A 642 -1.10 14.45 -41.77
N VAL A 643 0.19 14.27 -41.50
CA VAL A 643 0.68 13.60 -40.29
C VAL A 643 0.77 14.60 -39.16
N PHE A 644 -0.13 14.49 -38.18
CA PHE A 644 -0.04 15.27 -36.92
C PHE A 644 0.06 14.33 -35.72
N TRP A 645 1.25 14.33 -35.15
CA TRP A 645 1.56 13.46 -34.02
C TRP A 645 0.88 13.93 -32.73
N GLY A 646 0.14 13.02 -32.09
CA GLY A 646 -0.64 13.34 -30.88
C GLY A 646 0.22 13.90 -29.77
N ARG A 647 1.29 13.23 -29.33
CA ARG A 647 2.17 13.72 -28.27
C ARG A 647 2.89 15.02 -28.67
N GLY A 648 3.32 15.18 -29.93
CA GLY A 648 3.92 16.41 -30.40
C GLY A 648 3.01 17.62 -30.19
N ASN A 649 1.75 17.51 -30.58
CA ASN A 649 0.74 18.55 -30.34
C ASN A 649 0.38 18.68 -28.85
N GLY A 650 0.50 17.61 -28.07
CA GLY A 650 0.33 17.62 -26.62
C GLY A 650 1.36 18.51 -25.93
N TRP A 651 2.63 18.39 -26.32
CA TRP A 651 3.69 19.27 -25.82
C TRP A 651 3.39 20.76 -26.11
N VAL A 652 2.95 21.06 -27.33
CA VAL A 652 2.66 22.46 -27.71
C VAL A 652 1.53 23.05 -26.89
N VAL A 653 0.39 22.39 -26.82
CA VAL A 653 -0.78 22.97 -26.13
C VAL A 653 -0.59 23.04 -24.62
N ALA A 654 0.09 22.06 -24.02
CA ALA A 654 0.46 22.11 -22.60
C ALA A 654 1.52 23.19 -22.33
N GLY A 655 2.51 23.32 -23.20
CA GLY A 655 3.47 24.42 -23.15
C GLY A 655 2.81 25.78 -23.21
N LEU A 656 1.85 25.99 -24.13
CA LEU A 656 1.05 27.23 -24.22
C LEU A 656 0.26 27.51 -22.93
N ALA A 657 -0.35 26.51 -22.32
CA ALA A 657 -1.06 26.68 -21.04
C ALA A 657 -0.08 27.16 -19.94
N ILE A 658 1.12 26.55 -19.84
CA ILE A 658 2.16 26.98 -18.88
C ILE A 658 2.66 28.39 -19.19
N ILE A 659 2.92 28.71 -20.45
CA ILE A 659 3.35 30.08 -20.89
C ILE A 659 2.29 31.11 -20.49
N LEU A 660 1.03 30.87 -20.83
CA LEU A 660 -0.09 31.76 -20.50
C LEU A 660 -0.32 31.90 -18.99
N LYS A 661 -0.05 30.85 -18.19
CA LYS A 661 -0.07 30.90 -16.71
C LYS A 661 0.96 31.90 -16.17
N GLU A 662 2.13 31.98 -16.79
CA GLU A 662 3.28 32.73 -16.30
C GLU A 662 3.43 34.15 -16.93
N LEU A 663 2.91 34.33 -18.12
CA LEU A 663 2.95 35.64 -18.79
C LEU A 663 2.16 36.71 -18.01
N PRO A 664 2.70 37.96 -17.87
CA PRO A 664 1.94 39.07 -17.32
C PRO A 664 0.62 39.30 -18.08
N LYS A 665 -0.47 39.60 -17.37
CA LYS A 665 -1.77 39.86 -18.02
C LYS A 665 -1.73 40.99 -19.05
N ASN A 666 -0.88 42.01 -18.84
CA ASN A 666 -0.67 43.15 -19.72
C ASN A 666 0.46 42.97 -20.71
N TYR A 667 0.96 41.72 -20.91
CA TYR A 667 2.02 41.47 -21.88
C TYR A 667 1.52 41.80 -23.31
N PRO A 668 2.23 42.63 -24.11
CA PRO A 668 1.71 43.14 -25.38
C PRO A 668 1.28 42.09 -26.37
N SER A 669 2.04 40.98 -26.46
CA SER A 669 1.77 39.88 -27.39
C SER A 669 0.95 38.74 -26.78
N ARG A 670 0.39 38.92 -25.59
CA ARG A 670 -0.38 37.85 -24.90
C ARG A 670 -1.49 37.29 -25.79
N SER A 671 -2.22 38.15 -26.51
CA SER A 671 -3.30 37.72 -27.41
C SER A 671 -2.83 36.79 -28.54
N TYR A 672 -1.59 36.85 -28.95
CA TYR A 672 -1.03 35.96 -29.95
C TYR A 672 -0.97 34.51 -29.42
N PHE A 673 -0.47 34.31 -28.21
CA PHE A 673 -0.42 33.00 -27.56
C PHE A 673 -1.83 32.49 -27.25
N GLU A 674 -2.72 33.37 -26.79
CA GLU A 674 -4.12 33.02 -26.49
C GLU A 674 -4.87 32.53 -27.73
N ASN A 675 -4.66 33.18 -28.88
CA ASN A 675 -5.32 32.80 -30.13
C ASN A 675 -4.88 31.42 -30.60
N ILE A 676 -3.58 31.14 -30.61
CA ILE A 676 -3.06 29.79 -30.97
C ILE A 676 -3.57 28.74 -30.00
N TYR A 677 -3.50 29.00 -28.70
CA TYR A 677 -3.99 28.10 -27.68
C TYR A 677 -5.49 27.74 -27.89
N LYS A 678 -6.34 28.75 -28.13
CA LYS A 678 -7.77 28.53 -28.33
C LYS A 678 -8.05 27.77 -29.63
N GLN A 679 -7.37 28.08 -30.72
CA GLN A 679 -7.50 27.37 -31.99
C GLN A 679 -7.11 25.89 -31.86
N MET A 680 -6.00 25.62 -31.19
CA MET A 680 -5.58 24.22 -30.92
C MET A 680 -6.59 23.47 -30.04
N CYS A 681 -7.05 24.08 -28.94
CA CYS A 681 -8.05 23.44 -28.06
C CYS A 681 -9.36 23.16 -28.81
N GLU A 682 -9.80 24.06 -29.66
CA GLU A 682 -11.00 23.89 -30.50
C GLU A 682 -10.85 22.68 -31.44
N LYS A 683 -9.72 22.60 -32.15
CA LYS A 683 -9.42 21.50 -33.03
C LYS A 683 -9.31 20.17 -32.26
N LEU A 684 -8.56 20.15 -31.19
CA LEU A 684 -8.33 18.95 -30.36
C LEU A 684 -9.62 18.42 -29.74
N LEU A 685 -10.56 19.29 -29.37
CA LEU A 685 -11.88 18.86 -28.89
C LEU A 685 -12.62 18.02 -29.91
N THR A 686 -12.50 18.32 -31.22
CA THR A 686 -13.15 17.56 -32.30
C THR A 686 -12.49 16.21 -32.58
N LEU A 687 -11.29 15.98 -32.07
CA LEU A 687 -10.50 14.79 -32.31
C LEU A 687 -10.51 13.77 -31.16
N GLN A 688 -11.26 14.06 -30.09
CA GLN A 688 -11.48 13.11 -29.00
C GLN A 688 -12.40 11.97 -29.45
N ASP A 689 -12.01 10.73 -29.21
CA ASP A 689 -12.81 9.58 -29.57
C ASP A 689 -14.04 9.33 -28.67
N GLY A 690 -14.87 8.36 -29.03
CA GLY A 690 -16.06 7.96 -28.29
C GLY A 690 -15.75 7.47 -26.86
N LYS A 691 -14.56 7.02 -26.55
CA LYS A 691 -14.12 6.53 -25.24
C LYS A 691 -13.43 7.59 -24.39
N GLY A 692 -13.05 8.73 -24.97
CA GLY A 692 -12.40 9.81 -24.25
C GLY A 692 -10.91 9.96 -24.53
N TYR A 693 -10.34 9.14 -25.40
CA TYR A 693 -8.91 9.17 -25.73
C TYR A 693 -8.62 10.07 -26.93
N TRP A 694 -7.35 10.42 -27.06
CA TRP A 694 -6.73 10.85 -28.30
C TRP A 694 -5.66 9.82 -28.68
N HIS A 695 -5.44 9.67 -29.95
CA HIS A 695 -4.61 8.63 -30.53
C HIS A 695 -3.21 9.14 -30.94
N ALA A 696 -2.28 8.24 -31.21
CA ALA A 696 -0.93 8.61 -31.59
C ALA A 696 -0.90 9.47 -32.88
N SER A 697 -1.76 9.19 -33.87
CA SER A 697 -2.05 10.10 -34.99
C SER A 697 -3.40 10.78 -34.78
N LEU A 698 -3.40 12.12 -34.88
CA LEU A 698 -4.61 12.92 -34.65
C LEU A 698 -5.62 12.85 -35.81
N LEU A 699 -5.15 12.68 -37.06
CA LEU A 699 -6.02 12.65 -38.23
C LEU A 699 -6.22 11.24 -38.82
N ASP A 700 -5.56 10.21 -38.26
CA ASP A 700 -5.73 8.81 -38.68
C ASP A 700 -5.81 7.88 -37.45
N PRO A 701 -6.86 8.03 -36.63
CA PRO A 701 -7.04 7.19 -35.44
C PRO A 701 -7.24 5.70 -35.79
N ASP A 702 -7.77 5.39 -36.99
CA ASP A 702 -8.02 4.01 -37.40
C ASP A 702 -6.74 3.19 -37.58
N SER A 703 -5.67 3.84 -38.03
CA SER A 703 -4.34 3.20 -38.12
C SER A 703 -3.66 3.05 -36.77
N TYR A 704 -4.09 3.82 -35.77
CA TYR A 704 -3.56 3.84 -34.40
C TYR A 704 -4.69 3.75 -33.36
N PRO A 705 -5.47 2.65 -33.31
CA PRO A 705 -6.74 2.60 -32.58
C PRO A 705 -6.58 2.50 -31.06
N THR A 706 -5.36 2.39 -30.55
CA THR A 706 -5.08 2.31 -29.12
C THR A 706 -5.02 3.70 -28.46
N PRO A 707 -5.30 3.81 -27.14
CA PRO A 707 -5.04 5.04 -26.41
C PRO A 707 -3.60 5.51 -26.54
N GLU A 708 -3.36 6.81 -26.50
CA GLU A 708 -2.04 7.38 -26.25
C GLU A 708 -2.14 8.31 -25.03
N THR A 709 -1.69 7.78 -23.88
CA THR A 709 -1.97 8.40 -22.58
C THR A 709 -1.23 9.71 -22.38
N SER A 710 0.00 9.86 -22.91
CA SER A 710 0.75 11.11 -22.75
C SER A 710 0.11 12.27 -23.49
N ALA A 711 -0.31 12.09 -24.75
CA ALA A 711 -1.04 13.10 -25.52
C ALA A 711 -2.37 13.45 -24.85
N SER A 712 -3.17 12.42 -24.50
CA SER A 712 -4.46 12.61 -23.85
C SER A 712 -4.32 13.39 -22.53
N SER A 713 -3.29 13.10 -21.74
CA SER A 713 -3.02 13.81 -20.48
C SER A 713 -2.70 15.30 -20.71
N PHE A 714 -1.87 15.63 -21.70
CA PHE A 714 -1.55 17.03 -22.03
C PHE A 714 -2.79 17.82 -22.53
N TYR A 715 -3.65 17.17 -23.29
CA TYR A 715 -4.88 17.78 -23.78
C TYR A 715 -5.86 18.05 -22.64
N ILE A 716 -6.02 17.09 -21.74
CA ILE A 716 -6.84 17.25 -20.54
C ILE A 716 -6.28 18.35 -19.65
N TYR A 717 -4.95 18.37 -19.42
CA TYR A 717 -4.28 19.46 -18.69
C TYR A 717 -4.61 20.83 -19.29
N ALA A 718 -4.37 20.99 -20.59
CA ALA A 718 -4.58 22.25 -21.26
C ALA A 718 -6.05 22.69 -21.20
N MET A 719 -7.01 21.80 -21.52
CA MET A 719 -8.42 22.14 -21.52
C MET A 719 -8.93 22.43 -20.09
N ALA A 720 -8.55 21.64 -19.09
CA ALA A 720 -8.93 21.88 -17.70
C ALA A 720 -8.36 23.21 -17.19
N TRP A 721 -7.09 23.50 -17.49
CA TRP A 721 -6.47 24.81 -17.20
C TRP A 721 -7.23 25.96 -17.85
N GLY A 722 -7.64 25.79 -19.10
CA GLY A 722 -8.39 26.81 -19.84
C GLY A 722 -9.76 27.11 -19.22
N ILE A 723 -10.47 26.08 -18.77
CA ILE A 723 -11.75 26.24 -18.04
C ILE A 723 -11.50 26.98 -16.72
N ASN A 724 -10.53 26.51 -15.92
CA ASN A 724 -10.21 27.08 -14.62
C ASN A 724 -9.80 28.56 -14.66
N ASN A 725 -9.28 29.02 -15.79
CA ASN A 725 -8.80 30.40 -15.98
C ASN A 725 -9.67 31.24 -16.92
N GLY A 726 -10.84 30.77 -17.34
CA GLY A 726 -11.81 31.49 -18.15
C GLY A 726 -11.43 31.68 -19.62
N TYR A 727 -10.49 30.91 -20.15
CA TYR A 727 -10.12 30.94 -21.58
C TYR A 727 -11.04 30.06 -22.43
N LEU A 728 -11.59 28.99 -21.86
CA LEU A 728 -12.45 28.04 -22.53
C LEU A 728 -13.82 27.97 -21.84
N ASP A 729 -14.87 27.84 -22.62
CA ASP A 729 -16.23 27.69 -22.13
C ASP A 729 -16.42 26.34 -21.40
N SER A 730 -16.82 26.40 -20.13
CA SER A 730 -17.01 25.20 -19.30
C SER A 730 -18.08 24.28 -19.87
N GLY A 731 -19.19 24.82 -20.37
CA GLY A 731 -20.29 24.02 -20.93
C GLY A 731 -19.84 23.17 -22.12
N LYS A 732 -18.91 23.71 -22.92
CA LYS A 732 -18.38 23.04 -24.12
C LYS A 732 -17.26 22.04 -23.80
N TYR A 733 -16.33 22.39 -22.93
CA TYR A 733 -15.08 21.62 -22.74
C TYR A 733 -15.10 20.68 -21.54
N LEU A 734 -15.86 20.95 -20.47
CA LEU A 734 -15.92 20.10 -19.28
C LEU A 734 -16.35 18.66 -19.56
N PRO A 735 -17.35 18.39 -20.44
CA PRO A 735 -17.69 17.01 -20.79
C PRO A 735 -16.51 16.22 -21.39
N ALA A 736 -15.70 16.86 -22.23
CA ALA A 736 -14.51 16.25 -22.82
C ALA A 736 -13.40 16.03 -21.78
N VAL A 737 -13.16 16.98 -20.89
CA VAL A 737 -12.20 16.86 -19.79
C VAL A 737 -12.59 15.73 -18.86
N LYS A 738 -13.88 15.65 -18.45
CA LYS A 738 -14.40 14.60 -17.59
C LYS A 738 -14.21 13.22 -18.21
N LYS A 739 -14.64 13.07 -19.45
CA LYS A 739 -14.53 11.83 -20.20
C LYS A 739 -13.09 11.42 -20.43
N GLY A 740 -12.23 12.38 -20.79
CA GLY A 740 -10.78 12.16 -20.96
C GLY A 740 -10.10 11.73 -19.67
N TRP A 741 -10.38 12.40 -18.54
CA TRP A 741 -9.81 12.02 -17.25
C TRP A 741 -10.19 10.59 -16.87
N GLN A 742 -11.46 10.23 -17.00
CA GLN A 742 -11.93 8.87 -16.73
C GLN A 742 -11.18 7.84 -17.59
N ALA A 743 -10.97 8.16 -18.87
CA ALA A 743 -10.26 7.32 -19.80
C ALA A 743 -8.78 7.13 -19.42
N ILE A 744 -8.03 8.20 -19.10
CA ILE A 744 -6.61 8.06 -18.71
C ILE A 744 -6.44 7.44 -17.33
N ALA A 745 -7.36 7.64 -16.40
CA ALA A 745 -7.36 6.94 -15.11
C ALA A 745 -7.53 5.43 -15.29
N ASP A 746 -8.29 5.00 -16.28
CA ASP A 746 -8.41 3.59 -16.67
C ASP A 746 -7.12 2.99 -17.29
N CYS A 747 -6.18 3.83 -17.69
CA CYS A 747 -4.88 3.39 -18.17
C CYS A 747 -3.87 3.13 -17.05
N VAL A 748 -4.20 3.47 -15.80
CA VAL A 748 -3.35 3.17 -14.65
C VAL A 748 -3.49 1.70 -14.28
N HIS A 749 -2.37 0.99 -14.16
CA HIS A 749 -2.31 -0.39 -13.70
C HIS A 749 -2.64 -0.50 -12.20
N PRO A 750 -3.00 -1.68 -11.71
CA PRO A 750 -3.24 -1.89 -10.28
C PRO A 750 -2.06 -1.52 -9.38
N ASP A 751 -0.82 -1.62 -9.87
CA ASP A 751 0.40 -1.26 -9.16
C ASP A 751 0.74 0.24 -9.20
N GLY A 752 -0.05 1.06 -9.89
CA GLY A 752 0.17 2.49 -10.08
C GLY A 752 0.95 2.87 -11.33
N LYS A 753 1.48 1.89 -12.10
CA LYS A 753 2.13 2.13 -13.39
C LYS A 753 1.16 2.79 -14.36
N LEU A 754 1.55 3.87 -15.00
CA LEU A 754 0.76 4.47 -16.08
C LEU A 754 1.03 3.73 -17.39
N GLY A 755 0.03 3.06 -17.96
CA GLY A 755 0.15 2.34 -19.22
C GLY A 755 -0.21 3.17 -20.46
N TRP A 756 -0.11 2.55 -21.64
CA TRP A 756 -0.43 3.14 -22.94
C TRP A 756 0.34 4.43 -23.25
N VAL A 757 1.57 4.56 -22.80
CA VAL A 757 2.45 5.69 -23.14
C VAL A 757 3.36 5.29 -24.31
N GLN A 758 3.23 5.97 -25.42
CA GLN A 758 4.11 5.74 -26.56
C GLN A 758 5.58 5.99 -26.17
N PRO A 759 6.52 5.06 -26.42
CA PRO A 759 7.95 5.27 -26.17
C PRO A 759 8.52 6.47 -26.95
N ILE A 760 9.73 6.88 -26.61
CA ILE A 760 10.43 7.99 -27.28
C ILE A 760 10.36 7.81 -28.81
N GLY A 761 10.03 8.88 -29.50
CA GLY A 761 9.88 8.90 -30.94
C GLY A 761 9.56 10.29 -31.49
N ALA A 762 9.46 10.40 -32.81
CA ALA A 762 9.17 11.64 -33.52
C ALA A 762 7.90 11.58 -34.37
N SER A 763 7.18 10.46 -34.35
CA SER A 763 6.01 10.21 -35.20
C SER A 763 5.01 9.27 -34.51
N PRO A 764 3.78 9.16 -35.01
CA PRO A 764 2.82 8.19 -34.51
C PRO A 764 3.36 6.75 -34.54
N LYS A 765 3.15 6.01 -33.46
CA LYS A 765 3.48 4.57 -33.34
C LYS A 765 2.39 3.84 -32.55
N LYS A 766 2.27 2.55 -32.78
CA LYS A 766 1.37 1.67 -32.02
C LYS A 766 1.83 1.59 -30.57
N VAL A 767 0.88 1.62 -29.67
CA VAL A 767 1.08 1.60 -28.21
C VAL A 767 0.43 0.37 -27.63
N THR A 768 1.00 -0.21 -26.58
CA THR A 768 0.41 -1.32 -25.81
C THR A 768 0.18 -0.94 -24.37
N TYR A 769 -0.63 -1.74 -23.66
CA TYR A 769 -1.01 -1.47 -22.26
C TYR A 769 0.21 -1.35 -21.32
N ASP A 770 1.23 -2.17 -21.54
CA ASP A 770 2.41 -2.20 -20.67
C ASP A 770 3.47 -1.14 -20.98
N MET A 771 3.33 -0.40 -22.07
CA MET A 771 4.26 0.66 -22.42
C MET A 771 4.08 1.85 -21.50
N THR A 772 5.17 2.31 -20.89
CA THR A 772 5.22 3.47 -20.01
C THR A 772 6.49 4.27 -20.23
N GLU A 773 6.43 5.56 -19.93
CA GLU A 773 7.57 6.48 -19.95
C GLU A 773 7.36 7.57 -18.89
N VAL A 774 8.45 8.03 -18.32
CA VAL A 774 8.45 9.02 -17.23
C VAL A 774 7.74 10.33 -17.59
N TYR A 775 7.87 10.80 -18.83
CA TYR A 775 7.16 12.01 -19.31
C TYR A 775 5.64 11.83 -19.36
N GLY A 776 5.16 10.60 -19.60
CA GLY A 776 3.73 10.29 -19.53
C GLY A 776 3.21 10.44 -18.10
N VAL A 777 3.97 9.98 -17.11
CA VAL A 777 3.68 10.19 -15.67
C VAL A 777 3.60 11.70 -15.36
N GLY A 778 4.58 12.48 -15.82
CA GLY A 778 4.57 13.94 -15.65
C GLY A 778 3.32 14.59 -16.25
N ALA A 779 2.94 14.20 -17.47
CA ALA A 779 1.73 14.68 -18.13
C ALA A 779 0.45 14.34 -17.38
N PHE A 780 0.33 13.08 -16.88
CA PHE A 780 -0.81 12.62 -16.09
C PHE A 780 -0.98 13.44 -14.80
N LEU A 781 0.12 13.67 -14.09
CA LEU A 781 0.10 14.46 -12.86
C LEU A 781 -0.28 15.91 -13.15
N LEU A 782 0.25 16.55 -14.23
CA LEU A 782 -0.18 17.87 -14.66
C LEU A 782 -1.69 17.92 -14.95
N ALA A 783 -2.24 16.92 -15.67
CA ALA A 783 -3.68 16.82 -15.91
C ALA A 783 -4.47 16.79 -14.60
N GLY A 784 -4.09 15.93 -13.69
CA GLY A 784 -4.73 15.79 -12.38
C GLY A 784 -4.73 17.08 -11.58
N THR A 785 -3.66 17.90 -11.65
CA THR A 785 -3.58 19.17 -10.92
C THR A 785 -4.62 20.21 -11.37
N GLU A 786 -5.05 20.15 -12.61
CA GLU A 786 -6.10 21.05 -13.10
C GLU A 786 -7.50 20.41 -12.99
N VAL A 787 -7.61 19.09 -13.17
CA VAL A 787 -8.88 18.37 -12.99
C VAL A 787 -9.39 18.46 -11.55
N ILE A 788 -8.49 18.38 -10.54
CA ILE A 788 -8.88 18.48 -9.13
C ILE A 788 -9.62 19.79 -8.79
N LYS A 789 -9.33 20.86 -9.51
CA LYS A 789 -10.00 22.16 -9.33
C LYS A 789 -11.42 22.19 -9.91
N LEU A 790 -11.74 21.28 -10.82
CA LEU A 790 -13.05 21.15 -11.47
C LEU A 790 -14.00 20.22 -10.70
N VAL A 791 -13.49 19.42 -9.78
CA VAL A 791 -14.27 18.45 -8.98
C VAL A 791 -14.45 18.89 -7.52
N LYS A 792 -13.82 20.00 -7.12
CA LYS A 792 -14.02 20.69 -5.82
C LYS A 792 -15.36 21.49 -5.79
#